data_5dbf49c0c1f94eaae641b5a7b72414e5
#
_entry.id   5dbf49c0c1f94eaae641b5a7b72414e5
#
_cell.length_a   1.000
_cell.length_b   1.000
_cell.length_c   1.000
_cell.angle_alpha   90.00
_cell.angle_beta   90.00
_cell.angle_gamma   90.00
#
_symmetry.space_group_name_H-M   'P 1'
#
loop_
_entity.id
_entity.type
_entity.pdbx_description
1 polymer ?
#
loop_
_entity_poly.entity_id
_entity_poly.type
_entity_poly.pdbx_seq_one_letter_code
_entity_poly.pdbx_strand_id
1 'polypeptide(L)'
;FPEHTAASFDDNVLKIKGLWEVPSSLKKVNWEGLEINEYFSFYRLISNRLMNLVDQHTIAASSDDELLARALESLTGIGQASLIPKADDPLGFFDRWAKKRLPRSTVVSSGDTLKLYADNRVWAIFVYEAPDDLTGLSAFKLNHSIDELKRISQSVVPDTTVLVHGKPYVSANVAHTHLLELSGIATFIIIFLGGLIRKWSPSNRFLLLVLFSIISSYICGFFGVIVWFGSISLWALVCSSALIGLVVMLVGYFLLVQRHYPHLSPIKVFDKIFTPLLWIVFIECAALALLYLAPLPAVRQIALFMCCGLLGCTITLILIFPSFNPGPIADSDFSKKMLNFSRFFPRFSLKHWQHKPTDYTAIGITLIVILSAGFLQLNFTQNIQNLTFIPPELESEEKTVDRLLSLPNTDKFFIVTASSPQDVLMGEEALRLSFVQRGMNKTDMTTTCISKWFPSYTRQKDIEKLRLDMFNRVREPLSAVLGYSLKAPNPIQLDVRFEDWLDSPSAQSVRHLWLEVPQGYSSIVQVAGIQDAQIRNLYDLAEHLAGVTFVDMVGDADTFLAQYRYIFIGIFVLAVVCSFTVSLFHYGIRSWRIVVPSLLGVAFAISLSSWFGMPFTMFSAMSMVVIYGLGIAISLLFYTNENNEDLSFSLTTFAFLATSFAFCFIGLSSTPAIQTFGLTTALGVLSTGIIILLVRPRSKATS
;
A
#
# COMPACT_ATOMS: atom_id res chain seq x y z
N PHE A 1 19.78 2.53 25.20
CA PHE A 1 20.22 2.63 26.60
C PHE A 1 20.77 4.04 26.86
N PRO A 2 20.44 4.70 27.98
CA PRO A 2 21.02 5.97 28.37
C PRO A 2 22.54 5.88 28.55
N GLU A 3 23.30 6.94 28.27
CA GLU A 3 24.77 6.95 28.32
C GLU A 3 25.32 6.61 29.71
N HIS A 4 24.64 7.01 30.79
CA HIS A 4 25.05 6.70 32.17
C HIS A 4 25.02 5.21 32.51
N THR A 5 24.38 4.36 31.69
CA THR A 5 24.33 2.89 31.86
C THR A 5 25.37 2.17 31.00
N ALA A 6 26.25 2.88 30.30
CA ALA A 6 27.25 2.30 29.41
C ALA A 6 28.19 1.30 30.11
N ALA A 7 28.52 1.49 31.38
CA ALA A 7 29.38 0.57 32.14
C ALA A 7 28.72 -0.82 32.38
N SER A 8 27.40 -0.89 32.48
CA SER A 8 26.63 -2.14 32.67
C SER A 8 25.88 -2.58 31.40
N PHE A 9 26.26 -2.00 30.27
CA PHE A 9 25.53 -2.23 29.00
C PHE A 9 25.43 -3.70 28.62
N ASP A 10 26.56 -4.42 28.62
CA ASP A 10 26.60 -5.81 28.19
C ASP A 10 25.79 -6.72 29.13
N ASP A 11 25.86 -6.50 30.44
CA ASP A 11 25.07 -7.24 31.44
C ASP A 11 23.58 -6.99 31.28
N ASN A 12 23.17 -5.75 31.03
CA ASN A 12 21.78 -5.39 30.80
C ASN A 12 21.24 -6.00 29.50
N VAL A 13 22.02 -5.96 28.42
CA VAL A 13 21.69 -6.58 27.13
C VAL A 13 21.53 -8.09 27.29
N LEU A 14 22.45 -8.75 28.03
CA LEU A 14 22.36 -10.19 28.31
C LEU A 14 21.11 -10.56 29.12
N LYS A 15 20.77 -9.73 30.12
CA LYS A 15 19.53 -9.93 30.92
C LYS A 15 18.28 -9.81 30.06
N ILE A 16 18.19 -8.77 29.22
CA ILE A 16 17.05 -8.58 28.31
C ILE A 16 16.95 -9.75 27.34
N LYS A 17 18.09 -10.16 26.76
CA LYS A 17 18.16 -11.29 25.80
C LYS A 17 17.79 -12.63 26.45
N GLY A 18 18.11 -12.82 27.73
CA GLY A 18 17.75 -14.01 28.49
C GLY A 18 16.28 -14.07 28.92
N LEU A 19 15.62 -12.93 29.02
CA LEU A 19 14.21 -12.82 29.41
C LEU A 19 13.26 -12.78 28.20
N TRP A 20 13.76 -12.36 27.04
CA TRP A 20 12.94 -12.24 25.84
C TRP A 20 12.89 -13.54 25.04
N GLU A 21 11.70 -14.08 24.87
CA GLU A 21 11.45 -15.23 24.00
C GLU A 21 11.34 -14.78 22.53
N VAL A 22 12.38 -15.06 21.76
CA VAL A 22 12.39 -14.76 20.31
C VAL A 22 11.37 -15.66 19.61
N PRO A 23 10.45 -15.10 18.81
CA PRO A 23 9.52 -15.90 18.02
C PRO A 23 10.23 -16.93 17.14
N SER A 24 9.74 -18.16 17.12
CA SER A 24 10.31 -19.26 16.32
C SER A 24 10.30 -18.99 14.81
N SER A 25 9.51 -18.02 14.37
CA SER A 25 9.48 -17.53 12.97
C SER A 25 10.68 -16.66 12.60
N LEU A 26 11.42 -16.14 13.58
CA LEU A 26 12.57 -15.28 13.33
C LEU A 26 13.87 -16.09 13.47
N LYS A 27 14.74 -15.97 12.47
CA LYS A 27 16.10 -16.52 12.53
C LYS A 27 17.07 -15.40 12.89
N LYS A 28 17.85 -15.58 13.94
CA LYS A 28 18.93 -14.66 14.28
C LYS A 28 19.98 -14.70 13.18
N VAL A 29 20.32 -13.55 12.64
CA VAL A 29 21.47 -13.41 11.74
C VAL A 29 22.71 -13.33 12.62
N ASN A 30 23.54 -14.36 12.58
CA ASN A 30 24.86 -14.33 13.25
C ASN A 30 25.78 -13.46 12.38
N TRP A 31 26.04 -12.26 12.85
CA TRP A 31 27.14 -11.48 12.36
C TRP A 31 28.42 -11.97 13.07
N GLU A 32 28.97 -13.07 12.61
CA GLU A 32 30.38 -13.32 12.84
C GLU A 32 31.06 -12.15 12.14
N GLY A 33 31.68 -11.29 12.94
CA GLY A 33 32.29 -10.08 12.40
C GLY A 33 33.29 -10.53 11.36
N LEU A 34 33.02 -10.23 10.08
CA LEU A 34 33.98 -10.46 9.01
C LEU A 34 35.26 -9.76 9.44
N GLU A 35 36.27 -10.56 9.74
CA GLU A 35 37.57 -9.97 10.03
C GLU A 35 37.97 -9.08 8.85
N ILE A 36 38.36 -7.86 9.12
CA ILE A 36 38.77 -6.89 8.07
C ILE A 36 39.77 -7.55 7.11
N ASN A 37 40.61 -8.43 7.63
CA ASN A 37 41.57 -9.20 6.84
C ASN A 37 40.91 -10.15 5.86
N GLU A 38 39.84 -10.83 6.26
CA GLU A 38 39.09 -11.77 5.41
C GLU A 38 38.30 -11.01 4.34
N TYR A 39 37.63 -9.91 4.73
CA TYR A 39 36.91 -9.05 3.81
C TYR A 39 37.82 -8.47 2.69
N PHE A 40 39.03 -8.06 3.01
CA PHE A 40 39.95 -7.51 2.04
C PHE A 40 40.87 -8.56 1.38
N SER A 41 40.78 -9.83 1.76
CA SER A 41 41.61 -10.91 1.22
C SER A 41 41.58 -11.00 -0.32
N PHE A 42 40.36 -10.94 -0.87
CA PHE A 42 40.16 -10.99 -2.32
C PHE A 42 40.67 -9.71 -3.02
N TYR A 43 40.42 -8.56 -2.44
CA TYR A 43 40.84 -7.27 -3.03
C TYR A 43 42.34 -7.07 -3.01
N ARG A 44 43.06 -7.73 -2.11
CA ARG A 44 44.53 -7.74 -2.13
C ARG A 44 45.10 -8.37 -3.43
N LEU A 45 44.40 -9.39 -3.96
CA LEU A 45 44.81 -10.05 -5.20
C LEU A 45 44.75 -9.12 -6.41
N ILE A 46 43.82 -8.16 -6.41
CA ILE A 46 43.58 -7.19 -7.49
C ILE A 46 43.90 -5.75 -7.07
N SER A 47 44.68 -5.57 -6.00
CA SER A 47 44.99 -4.26 -5.42
C SER A 47 45.47 -3.23 -6.43
N ASN A 48 46.27 -3.65 -7.43
CA ASN A 48 46.78 -2.81 -8.51
C ASN A 48 45.71 -2.33 -9.49
N ARG A 49 44.56 -2.96 -9.52
CA ARG A 49 43.42 -2.70 -10.42
C ARG A 49 42.30 -1.89 -9.73
N LEU A 50 42.52 -1.47 -8.47
CA LEU A 50 41.53 -0.74 -7.67
C LEU A 50 41.99 0.69 -7.38
N MET A 51 41.11 1.66 -7.67
CA MET A 51 41.33 3.08 -7.46
C MET A 51 40.02 3.83 -7.40
N ASN A 52 39.91 4.87 -6.60
CA ASN A 52 38.73 5.73 -6.56
C ASN A 52 38.59 6.56 -7.86
N LEU A 53 37.35 6.78 -8.30
CA LEU A 53 37.07 7.58 -9.49
C LEU A 53 37.59 9.02 -9.37
N VAL A 54 37.47 9.62 -8.18
CA VAL A 54 37.97 10.96 -7.90
C VAL A 54 39.50 11.01 -8.01
N ASP A 55 40.18 9.98 -7.48
CA ASP A 55 41.63 9.89 -7.56
C ASP A 55 42.08 9.72 -9.04
N GLN A 56 41.35 9.00 -9.88
CA GLN A 56 41.61 8.85 -11.30
C GLN A 56 41.62 10.18 -12.05
N HIS A 57 40.64 11.05 -11.78
CA HIS A 57 40.52 12.34 -12.48
C HIS A 57 41.44 13.43 -11.93
N THR A 58 41.54 13.54 -10.60
CA THR A 58 42.34 14.59 -9.96
C THR A 58 43.84 14.30 -10.01
N ILE A 59 44.23 13.05 -9.80
CA ILE A 59 45.63 12.68 -9.68
C ILE A 59 46.27 12.47 -11.08
N ALA A 60 45.50 12.01 -12.09
CA ALA A 60 45.97 11.95 -13.45
C ALA A 60 46.41 13.31 -13.99
N ALA A 61 45.78 14.40 -13.53
CA ALA A 61 46.09 15.77 -13.89
C ALA A 61 47.17 16.44 -12.96
N SER A 62 47.63 15.73 -11.91
CA SER A 62 48.61 16.27 -10.97
C SER A 62 50.03 16.35 -11.54
N SER A 63 50.78 17.36 -11.07
CA SER A 63 52.22 17.48 -11.40
C SER A 63 53.05 16.38 -10.75
N ASP A 64 54.26 16.15 -11.26
CA ASP A 64 55.15 15.13 -10.73
C ASP A 64 55.56 15.45 -9.27
N ASP A 65 55.72 16.72 -8.93
CA ASP A 65 56.01 17.16 -7.55
C ASP A 65 54.87 16.87 -6.58
N GLU A 66 53.62 17.06 -7.00
CA GLU A 66 52.45 16.68 -6.21
C GLU A 66 52.33 15.17 -6.01
N LEU A 67 52.62 14.38 -7.04
CA LEU A 67 52.63 12.93 -6.97
C LEU A 67 53.77 12.44 -6.05
N LEU A 68 54.95 13.07 -6.11
CA LEU A 68 56.07 12.76 -5.22
C LEU A 68 55.72 13.08 -3.75
N ALA A 69 55.15 14.27 -3.48
CA ALA A 69 54.72 14.64 -2.16
C ALA A 69 53.73 13.64 -1.58
N ARG A 70 52.76 13.19 -2.36
CA ARG A 70 51.77 12.16 -1.96
C ARG A 70 52.39 10.80 -1.69
N ALA A 71 53.37 10.40 -2.51
CA ALA A 71 54.10 9.16 -2.30
C ALA A 71 54.89 9.20 -0.98
N LEU A 72 55.55 10.32 -0.68
CA LEU A 72 56.28 10.51 0.55
C LEU A 72 55.34 10.51 1.76
N GLU A 73 54.19 11.20 1.69
CA GLU A 73 53.17 11.16 2.71
C GLU A 73 52.65 9.74 2.97
N SER A 74 52.38 8.97 1.92
CA SER A 74 51.94 7.58 2.02
C SER A 74 52.98 6.68 2.69
N LEU A 75 54.23 6.85 2.35
CA LEU A 75 55.34 6.02 2.85
C LEU A 75 55.78 6.41 4.26
N THR A 76 55.79 7.72 4.59
CA THR A 76 56.27 8.26 5.88
C THR A 76 55.15 8.41 6.93
N GLY A 77 53.89 8.27 6.53
CA GLY A 77 52.71 8.40 7.42
C GLY A 77 52.83 7.45 8.62
N ILE A 78 53.23 8.00 9.77
CA ILE A 78 53.43 7.26 11.01
C ILE A 78 52.06 6.87 11.60
N GLY A 79 51.89 5.57 11.87
CA GLY A 79 50.69 5.06 12.59
C GLY A 79 49.49 4.71 11.72
N GLN A 80 49.55 4.81 10.39
CA GLN A 80 48.48 4.33 9.53
C GLN A 80 48.69 2.85 9.20
N ALA A 81 47.82 1.96 9.69
CA ALA A 81 47.79 0.58 9.30
C ALA A 81 47.47 0.49 7.80
N SER A 82 48.40 -0.11 7.02
CA SER A 82 48.19 -0.39 5.60
C SER A 82 47.69 -1.83 5.42
N LEU A 83 46.73 -2.02 4.52
CA LEU A 83 46.15 -3.34 4.23
C LEU A 83 47.05 -4.20 3.32
N ILE A 84 48.00 -3.57 2.62
CA ILE A 84 49.02 -4.23 1.79
C ILE A 84 50.40 -3.61 2.07
N PRO A 85 51.50 -4.31 1.76
CA PRO A 85 52.83 -3.73 1.90
C PRO A 85 52.94 -2.39 1.15
N LYS A 86 53.50 -1.37 1.82
CA LYS A 86 53.65 -0.02 1.24
C LYS A 86 54.51 -0.03 -0.03
N ALA A 87 55.38 -1.02 -0.19
CA ALA A 87 56.18 -1.23 -1.40
C ALA A 87 55.29 -1.57 -2.62
N ASP A 88 54.19 -2.24 -2.43
CA ASP A 88 53.25 -2.63 -3.48
C ASP A 88 52.23 -1.51 -3.81
N ASP A 89 52.05 -0.53 -2.92
CA ASP A 89 51.20 0.66 -3.15
C ASP A 89 51.84 1.95 -2.61
N PRO A 90 52.98 2.37 -3.17
CA PRO A 90 53.72 3.53 -2.67
C PRO A 90 52.94 4.84 -2.75
N LEU A 91 51.98 4.95 -3.65
CA LEU A 91 51.09 6.12 -3.79
C LEU A 91 49.85 6.02 -2.92
N GLY A 92 49.61 4.90 -2.19
CA GLY A 92 48.50 4.71 -1.25
C GLY A 92 47.13 4.67 -1.93
N PHE A 93 47.03 4.26 -3.18
CA PHE A 93 45.74 4.23 -3.91
C PHE A 93 44.79 3.18 -3.37
N PHE A 94 45.31 1.98 -3.09
CA PHE A 94 44.50 0.90 -2.55
C PHE A 94 44.03 1.20 -1.13
N ASP A 95 44.88 1.71 -0.28
CA ASP A 95 44.52 2.08 1.08
C ASP A 95 43.41 3.17 1.12
N ARG A 96 43.48 4.18 0.23
CA ARG A 96 42.44 5.19 0.09
C ARG A 96 41.15 4.62 -0.49
N TRP A 97 41.27 3.68 -1.45
CA TRP A 97 40.14 2.97 -2.01
C TRP A 97 39.42 2.15 -0.90
N ALA A 98 40.17 1.40 -0.11
CA ALA A 98 39.69 0.55 0.96
C ALA A 98 39.08 1.37 2.11
N LYS A 99 39.72 2.46 2.55
CA LYS A 99 39.20 3.35 3.60
C LYS A 99 37.83 3.93 3.28
N LYS A 100 37.53 4.22 2.01
CA LYS A 100 36.20 4.69 1.58
C LYS A 100 35.13 3.60 1.59
N ARG A 101 35.52 2.33 1.66
CA ARG A 101 34.66 1.15 1.65
C ARG A 101 34.59 0.41 2.97
N LEU A 102 35.48 0.74 3.87
CA LEU A 102 35.25 0.40 5.27
C LEU A 102 33.92 1.04 5.69
N PRO A 103 33.01 0.25 6.27
CA PRO A 103 31.79 0.82 6.79
C PRO A 103 32.18 1.97 7.72
N ARG A 104 31.69 3.17 7.44
CA ARG A 104 31.78 4.31 8.38
C ARG A 104 30.84 4.07 9.54
N SER A 105 30.82 2.85 10.07
CA SER A 105 29.92 2.49 11.12
C SER A 105 30.50 2.98 12.43
N THR A 106 29.79 3.90 13.04
CA THR A 106 29.77 4.10 14.48
C THR A 106 29.33 2.82 15.22
N VAL A 107 29.10 1.73 14.48
CA VAL A 107 28.74 0.41 14.99
C VAL A 107 30.02 -0.37 15.28
N VAL A 108 30.23 -0.68 16.54
CA VAL A 108 31.35 -1.49 17.05
C VAL A 108 30.84 -2.86 17.38
N SER A 109 31.48 -3.91 16.83
CA SER A 109 31.19 -5.29 17.24
C SER A 109 31.84 -5.55 18.61
N SER A 110 31.06 -5.99 19.58
CA SER A 110 31.53 -6.39 20.90
C SER A 110 30.97 -7.78 21.22
N GLY A 111 31.72 -8.82 20.86
CA GLY A 111 31.25 -10.19 20.99
C GLY A 111 30.03 -10.46 20.08
N ASP A 112 28.93 -10.95 20.64
CA ASP A 112 27.70 -11.34 19.93
C ASP A 112 26.71 -10.17 19.75
N THR A 113 27.10 -8.92 20.07
CA THR A 113 26.26 -7.71 19.96
C THR A 113 26.93 -6.61 19.15
N LEU A 114 26.14 -5.98 18.27
CA LEU A 114 26.55 -4.78 17.57
C LEU A 114 26.17 -3.55 18.41
N LYS A 115 27.15 -2.66 18.70
CA LYS A 115 26.96 -1.43 19.47
C LYS A 115 27.04 -0.21 18.57
N LEU A 116 26.11 0.71 18.73
CA LEU A 116 26.12 2.00 18.04
C LEU A 116 26.11 3.11 19.10
N TYR A 117 27.01 4.06 18.99
CA TYR A 117 27.07 5.26 19.83
C TYR A 117 26.48 6.44 19.06
N ALA A 118 25.29 6.88 19.41
CA ALA A 118 24.62 7.99 18.75
C ALA A 118 23.63 8.70 19.70
N ASP A 119 23.42 9.99 19.53
CA ASP A 119 22.44 10.81 20.25
C ASP A 119 22.56 10.71 21.78
N ASN A 120 23.79 10.70 22.35
CA ASN A 120 24.06 10.49 23.76
C ASN A 120 23.48 9.19 24.34
N ARG A 121 23.35 8.16 23.50
CA ARG A 121 22.86 6.84 23.88
C ARG A 121 23.75 5.76 23.30
N VAL A 122 23.77 4.60 23.97
CA VAL A 122 24.39 3.38 23.46
C VAL A 122 23.28 2.46 22.98
N TRP A 123 23.32 2.06 21.73
CA TRP A 123 22.33 1.19 21.09
C TRP A 123 22.90 -0.21 20.92
N ALA A 124 22.12 -1.22 21.28
CA ALA A 124 22.37 -2.61 20.92
C ALA A 124 21.55 -2.93 19.67
N ILE A 125 22.19 -3.45 18.63
CA ILE A 125 21.53 -3.79 17.37
C ILE A 125 21.42 -5.31 17.28
N PHE A 126 20.20 -5.79 17.05
CA PHE A 126 19.91 -7.19 16.79
C PHE A 126 19.27 -7.31 15.41
N VAL A 127 19.79 -8.20 14.58
CA VAL A 127 19.29 -8.44 13.23
C VAL A 127 18.69 -9.84 13.17
N TYR A 128 17.44 -9.90 12.69
CA TYR A 128 16.70 -11.13 12.50
C TYR A 128 16.18 -11.22 11.08
N GLU A 129 16.23 -12.41 10.52
CA GLU A 129 15.58 -12.73 9.24
C GLU A 129 14.17 -13.22 9.52
N ALA A 130 13.20 -12.62 8.84
CA ALA A 130 11.79 -13.00 8.93
C ALA A 130 11.36 -13.74 7.64
N PRO A 131 10.41 -14.69 7.73
CA PRO A 131 9.87 -15.32 6.53
C PRO A 131 9.08 -14.32 5.67
N ASP A 132 9.06 -14.55 4.36
CA ASP A 132 8.40 -13.67 3.39
C ASP A 132 6.88 -13.58 3.58
N ASP A 133 6.26 -14.58 4.22
CA ASP A 133 4.81 -14.73 4.40
C ASP A 133 4.34 -14.54 5.85
N LEU A 134 4.81 -13.48 6.51
CA LEU A 134 4.29 -13.11 7.84
C LEU A 134 2.83 -12.67 7.75
N THR A 135 1.91 -13.63 7.89
CA THR A 135 0.46 -13.39 7.82
C THR A 135 -0.28 -13.95 9.04
N GLY A 136 -1.44 -13.41 9.32
CA GLY A 136 -2.37 -13.94 10.32
C GLY A 136 -1.75 -14.10 11.72
N LEU A 137 -1.71 -15.34 12.21
CA LEU A 137 -1.27 -15.67 13.57
C LEU A 137 0.22 -15.40 13.82
N SER A 138 1.08 -15.54 12.81
CA SER A 138 2.52 -15.29 12.92
C SER A 138 2.81 -13.79 13.07
N ALA A 139 2.08 -12.95 12.35
CA ALA A 139 2.15 -11.49 12.49
C ALA A 139 1.70 -11.04 13.90
N PHE A 140 0.62 -11.62 14.41
CA PHE A 140 0.14 -11.35 15.77
C PHE A 140 1.17 -11.73 16.84
N LYS A 141 1.78 -12.92 16.71
CA LYS A 141 2.83 -13.38 17.63
C LYS A 141 4.06 -12.47 17.59
N LEU A 142 4.45 -11.98 16.42
CA LEU A 142 5.57 -11.05 16.26
C LEU A 142 5.31 -9.74 17.02
N ASN A 143 4.16 -9.12 16.80
CA ASN A 143 3.79 -7.88 17.49
C ASN A 143 3.76 -8.07 19.01
N HIS A 144 3.13 -9.16 19.48
CA HIS A 144 3.06 -9.45 20.91
C HIS A 144 4.46 -9.63 21.54
N SER A 145 5.36 -10.34 20.86
CA SER A 145 6.73 -10.55 21.33
C SER A 145 7.54 -9.23 21.35
N ILE A 146 7.31 -8.32 20.41
CA ILE A 146 7.96 -7.02 20.42
C ILE A 146 7.44 -6.13 21.55
N ASP A 147 6.14 -6.15 21.82
CA ASP A 147 5.55 -5.44 22.95
C ASP A 147 6.09 -5.97 24.29
N GLU A 148 6.27 -7.29 24.37
CA GLU A 148 6.92 -7.92 25.53
C GLU A 148 8.38 -7.48 25.66
N LEU A 149 9.15 -7.45 24.57
CA LEU A 149 10.52 -6.92 24.57
C LEU A 149 10.58 -5.48 25.07
N LYS A 150 9.66 -4.61 24.61
CA LYS A 150 9.57 -3.22 25.09
C LYS A 150 9.34 -3.16 26.59
N ARG A 151 8.46 -4.00 27.14
CA ARG A 151 8.19 -4.08 28.59
C ARG A 151 9.37 -4.61 29.39
N ILE A 152 9.99 -5.70 28.93
CA ILE A 152 11.17 -6.29 29.59
C ILE A 152 12.30 -5.29 29.62
N SER A 153 12.58 -4.62 28.50
CA SER A 153 13.66 -3.65 28.40
C SER A 153 13.49 -2.49 29.39
N GLN A 154 12.27 -1.96 29.53
CA GLN A 154 11.95 -0.90 30.49
C GLN A 154 12.00 -1.38 31.94
N SER A 155 11.73 -2.66 32.22
CA SER A 155 11.81 -3.25 33.56
C SER A 155 13.24 -3.46 34.02
N VAL A 156 14.16 -3.76 33.09
CA VAL A 156 15.60 -3.99 33.37
C VAL A 156 16.33 -2.67 33.51
N VAL A 157 16.08 -1.72 32.60
CA VAL A 157 16.68 -0.39 32.64
C VAL A 157 15.59 0.66 32.35
N PRO A 158 15.22 1.48 33.33
CA PRO A 158 14.33 2.62 33.12
C PRO A 158 14.88 3.52 32.00
N ASP A 159 13.99 4.14 31.21
CA ASP A 159 14.31 4.99 30.06
C ASP A 159 14.98 4.30 28.86
N THR A 160 14.99 2.97 28.82
CA THR A 160 15.39 2.23 27.61
C THR A 160 14.36 2.39 26.51
N THR A 161 14.84 2.76 25.31
CA THR A 161 14.02 2.86 24.11
C THR A 161 14.30 1.66 23.21
N VAL A 162 13.26 0.97 22.78
CA VAL A 162 13.34 -0.10 21.79
C VAL A 162 12.76 0.43 20.49
N LEU A 163 13.57 0.46 19.44
CA LEU A 163 13.17 0.83 18.08
C LEU A 163 13.16 -0.45 17.23
N VAL A 164 12.17 -0.59 16.40
CA VAL A 164 12.05 -1.74 15.49
C VAL A 164 11.96 -1.22 14.06
N HIS A 165 12.75 -1.82 13.17
CA HIS A 165 12.80 -1.44 11.76
C HIS A 165 12.66 -2.68 10.89
N GLY A 166 11.94 -2.56 9.77
CA GLY A 166 11.83 -3.60 8.75
C GLY A 166 10.41 -3.86 8.28
N LYS A 167 10.28 -4.09 6.98
CA LYS A 167 8.99 -4.34 6.30
C LYS A 167 8.13 -5.44 6.97
N PRO A 168 8.69 -6.58 7.45
CA PRO A 168 7.89 -7.61 8.11
C PRO A 168 7.16 -7.11 9.36
N TYR A 169 7.82 -6.28 10.18
CA TYR A 169 7.22 -5.71 11.37
C TYR A 169 6.13 -4.68 11.04
N VAL A 170 6.42 -3.78 10.10
CA VAL A 170 5.44 -2.78 9.64
C VAL A 170 4.20 -3.49 9.08
N SER A 171 4.39 -4.49 8.22
CA SER A 171 3.29 -5.28 7.65
C SER A 171 2.47 -6.01 8.71
N ALA A 172 3.13 -6.60 9.71
CA ALA A 172 2.49 -7.30 10.82
C ALA A 172 1.66 -6.33 11.69
N ASN A 173 2.20 -5.14 11.98
CA ASN A 173 1.52 -4.12 12.79
C ASN A 173 0.31 -3.54 12.05
N VAL A 174 0.47 -3.21 10.77
CA VAL A 174 -0.61 -2.73 9.89
C VAL A 174 -1.72 -3.80 9.80
N ALA A 175 -1.36 -5.07 9.60
CA ALA A 175 -2.32 -6.17 9.55
C ALA A 175 -3.11 -6.32 10.86
N HIS A 176 -2.44 -6.23 12.01
CA HIS A 176 -3.06 -6.28 13.33
C HIS A 176 -4.05 -5.11 13.55
N THR A 177 -3.61 -3.89 13.23
CA THR A 177 -4.45 -2.68 13.36
C THR A 177 -5.70 -2.80 12.49
N HIS A 178 -5.55 -3.23 11.23
CA HIS A 178 -6.70 -3.42 10.34
C HIS A 178 -7.66 -4.53 10.79
N LEU A 179 -7.17 -5.61 11.38
CA LEU A 179 -8.04 -6.66 11.93
C LEU A 179 -8.86 -6.16 13.12
N LEU A 180 -8.27 -5.38 14.02
CA LEU A 180 -9.00 -4.76 15.13
C LEU A 180 -10.03 -3.75 14.63
N GLU A 181 -9.65 -2.92 13.66
CA GLU A 181 -10.53 -1.93 13.04
C GLU A 181 -11.72 -2.62 12.34
N LEU A 182 -11.46 -3.68 11.56
CA LEU A 182 -12.48 -4.47 10.89
C LEU A 182 -13.48 -5.06 11.89
N SER A 183 -12.98 -5.68 12.97
CA SER A 183 -13.85 -6.27 13.99
C SER A 183 -14.71 -5.23 14.69
N GLY A 184 -14.14 -4.04 14.94
CA GLY A 184 -14.87 -2.89 15.47
C GLY A 184 -15.97 -2.40 14.53
N ILE A 185 -15.63 -2.12 13.28
CA ILE A 185 -16.55 -1.67 12.23
C ILE A 185 -17.70 -2.67 12.05
N ALA A 186 -17.38 -3.97 11.87
CA ALA A 186 -18.39 -5.00 11.69
C ALA A 186 -19.32 -5.11 12.90
N THR A 187 -18.76 -5.03 14.12
CA THR A 187 -19.54 -5.05 15.36
C THR A 187 -20.49 -3.87 15.45
N PHE A 188 -20.01 -2.66 15.16
CA PHE A 188 -20.85 -1.45 15.15
C PHE A 188 -21.96 -1.53 14.10
N ILE A 189 -21.66 -2.02 12.89
CA ILE A 189 -22.67 -2.23 11.84
C ILE A 189 -23.73 -3.22 12.32
N ILE A 190 -23.34 -4.36 12.89
CA ILE A 190 -24.27 -5.39 13.39
C ILE A 190 -25.16 -4.84 14.51
N ILE A 191 -24.58 -4.15 15.50
CA ILE A 191 -25.31 -3.56 16.61
C ILE A 191 -26.31 -2.50 16.11
N PHE A 192 -25.84 -1.59 15.25
CA PHE A 192 -26.68 -0.51 14.73
C PHE A 192 -27.83 -1.05 13.88
N LEU A 193 -27.53 -1.91 12.91
CA LEU A 193 -28.55 -2.49 12.03
C LEU A 193 -29.48 -3.44 12.79
N GLY A 194 -28.96 -4.20 13.75
CA GLY A 194 -29.77 -5.00 14.68
C GLY A 194 -30.73 -4.13 15.49
N GLY A 195 -30.26 -3.00 15.98
CA GLY A 195 -31.10 -1.99 16.65
C GLY A 195 -32.17 -1.38 15.74
N LEU A 196 -31.82 -1.10 14.48
CA LEU A 196 -32.75 -0.61 13.47
C LEU A 196 -33.88 -1.64 13.21
N ILE A 197 -33.52 -2.90 13.00
CA ILE A 197 -34.47 -4.01 12.81
C ILE A 197 -35.34 -4.19 14.03
N ARG A 198 -34.76 -4.13 15.24
CA ARG A 198 -35.48 -4.25 16.51
C ARG A 198 -36.53 -3.16 16.68
N LYS A 199 -36.22 -1.93 16.24
CA LYS A 199 -37.22 -0.82 16.26
C LYS A 199 -38.35 -1.03 15.24
N TRP A 200 -38.05 -1.71 14.13
CA TRP A 200 -39.08 -2.00 13.13
C TRP A 200 -39.85 -3.29 13.39
N SER A 201 -39.18 -4.30 13.97
CA SER A 201 -39.84 -5.54 14.39
C SER A 201 -39.31 -5.98 15.76
N PRO A 202 -40.14 -6.01 16.79
CA PRO A 202 -39.78 -6.43 18.15
C PRO A 202 -39.52 -7.94 18.28
N SER A 203 -39.67 -8.71 17.19
CA SER A 203 -39.52 -10.16 17.20
C SER A 203 -38.02 -10.59 17.20
N ASN A 204 -37.62 -11.35 18.24
CA ASN A 204 -36.27 -11.93 18.29
C ASN A 204 -35.98 -12.91 17.16
N ARG A 205 -37.01 -13.56 16.61
CA ARG A 205 -36.88 -14.51 15.49
C ARG A 205 -36.32 -13.82 14.23
N PHE A 206 -36.72 -12.58 13.96
CA PHE A 206 -36.18 -11.81 12.84
C PHE A 206 -34.73 -11.46 13.03
N LEU A 207 -34.31 -11.10 14.23
CA LEU A 207 -32.92 -10.82 14.53
C LEU A 207 -32.05 -12.07 14.29
N LEU A 208 -32.54 -13.26 14.70
CA LEU A 208 -31.85 -14.51 14.43
C LEU A 208 -31.77 -14.81 12.94
N LEU A 209 -32.81 -14.54 12.15
CA LEU A 209 -32.81 -14.71 10.71
C LEU A 209 -31.75 -13.82 10.04
N VAL A 210 -31.66 -12.54 10.45
CA VAL A 210 -30.64 -11.63 9.93
C VAL A 210 -29.24 -12.13 10.28
N LEU A 211 -29.01 -12.52 11.53
CA LEU A 211 -27.72 -13.03 11.98
C LEU A 211 -27.32 -14.30 11.20
N PHE A 212 -28.24 -15.23 11.02
CA PHE A 212 -28.01 -16.45 10.26
C PHE A 212 -27.72 -16.14 8.79
N SER A 213 -28.43 -15.19 8.19
CA SER A 213 -28.21 -14.75 6.81
C SER A 213 -26.85 -14.08 6.64
N ILE A 214 -26.39 -13.28 7.63
CA ILE A 214 -25.05 -12.68 7.64
C ILE A 214 -23.99 -13.77 7.70
N ILE A 215 -24.10 -14.71 8.65
CA ILE A 215 -23.14 -15.82 8.80
C ILE A 215 -23.06 -16.65 7.52
N SER A 216 -24.18 -17.04 6.95
CA SER A 216 -24.23 -17.79 5.69
C SER A 216 -23.59 -17.02 4.55
N SER A 217 -23.86 -15.71 4.44
CA SER A 217 -23.24 -14.85 3.43
C SER A 217 -21.73 -14.81 3.53
N TYR A 218 -21.22 -14.65 4.76
CA TYR A 218 -19.77 -14.62 4.98
C TYR A 218 -19.11 -15.98 4.69
N ILE A 219 -19.74 -17.09 5.10
CA ILE A 219 -19.24 -18.44 4.78
C ILE A 219 -19.14 -18.63 3.25
N CYS A 220 -20.19 -18.27 2.51
CA CYS A 220 -20.18 -18.38 1.05
C CYS A 220 -19.16 -17.44 0.41
N GLY A 221 -19.02 -16.21 0.91
CA GLY A 221 -18.02 -15.24 0.45
C GLY A 221 -16.60 -15.73 0.65
N PHE A 222 -16.28 -16.20 1.87
CA PHE A 222 -14.96 -16.78 2.18
C PHE A 222 -14.67 -18.00 1.31
N PHE A 223 -15.62 -18.91 1.20
CA PHE A 223 -15.46 -20.12 0.39
C PHE A 223 -15.16 -19.76 -1.07
N GLY A 224 -15.92 -18.82 -1.66
CA GLY A 224 -15.73 -18.39 -3.04
C GLY A 224 -14.34 -17.82 -3.30
N VAL A 225 -13.86 -16.93 -2.40
CA VAL A 225 -12.54 -16.30 -2.56
C VAL A 225 -11.39 -17.29 -2.32
N ILE A 226 -11.49 -18.14 -1.30
CA ILE A 226 -10.44 -19.13 -1.00
C ILE A 226 -10.32 -20.16 -2.12
N VAL A 227 -11.45 -20.65 -2.67
CA VAL A 227 -11.43 -21.62 -3.76
C VAL A 227 -10.80 -21.03 -5.03
N TRP A 228 -11.05 -19.74 -5.31
CA TRP A 228 -10.60 -19.13 -6.56
C TRP A 228 -9.20 -18.52 -6.48
N PHE A 229 -8.86 -17.86 -5.37
CA PHE A 229 -7.60 -17.13 -5.19
C PHE A 229 -6.61 -17.82 -4.25
N GLY A 230 -7.03 -18.82 -3.46
CA GLY A 230 -6.20 -19.47 -2.46
C GLY A 230 -5.90 -18.63 -1.21
N SER A 231 -6.10 -17.32 -1.28
CA SER A 231 -5.84 -16.37 -0.19
C SER A 231 -6.84 -15.22 -0.22
N ILE A 232 -7.01 -14.54 0.91
CA ILE A 232 -7.86 -13.34 0.99
C ILE A 232 -7.04 -12.14 1.43
N SER A 233 -7.17 -11.02 0.73
CA SER A 233 -6.54 -9.77 1.12
C SER A 233 -7.30 -9.10 2.27
N LEU A 234 -6.57 -8.40 3.16
CA LEU A 234 -7.18 -7.61 4.23
C LEU A 234 -8.16 -6.55 3.70
N TRP A 235 -7.84 -5.96 2.55
CA TRP A 235 -8.71 -5.01 1.86
C TRP A 235 -10.06 -5.62 1.49
N ALA A 236 -10.06 -6.84 0.94
CA ALA A 236 -11.30 -7.53 0.60
C ALA A 236 -12.12 -7.79 1.87
N LEU A 237 -11.46 -8.11 2.98
CA LEU A 237 -12.11 -8.38 4.24
C LEU A 237 -12.77 -7.11 4.82
N VAL A 238 -12.08 -5.97 4.84
CA VAL A 238 -12.62 -4.70 5.35
C VAL A 238 -13.80 -4.22 4.49
N CYS A 239 -13.63 -4.16 3.18
CA CYS A 239 -14.68 -3.72 2.26
C CYS A 239 -15.88 -4.68 2.24
N SER A 240 -15.67 -5.97 2.53
CA SER A 240 -16.76 -6.95 2.61
C SER A 240 -17.73 -6.70 3.78
N SER A 241 -17.34 -5.90 4.78
CA SER A 241 -18.27 -5.49 5.85
C SER A 241 -19.52 -4.75 5.32
N ALA A 242 -19.43 -4.14 4.11
CA ALA A 242 -20.58 -3.59 3.40
C ALA A 242 -21.67 -4.65 3.09
N LEU A 243 -21.27 -5.91 2.94
CA LEU A 243 -22.20 -7.02 2.70
C LEU A 243 -23.26 -7.14 3.79
N ILE A 244 -22.92 -6.78 5.04
CA ILE A 244 -23.88 -6.78 6.15
C ILE A 244 -25.05 -5.85 5.83
N GLY A 245 -24.77 -4.65 5.32
CA GLY A 245 -25.83 -3.69 4.91
C GLY A 245 -26.71 -4.22 3.80
N LEU A 246 -26.16 -4.88 2.80
CA LEU A 246 -26.87 -5.51 1.70
C LEU A 246 -27.74 -6.67 2.17
N VAL A 247 -27.20 -7.55 3.02
CA VAL A 247 -27.95 -8.66 3.62
C VAL A 247 -29.13 -8.14 4.43
N VAL A 248 -28.90 -7.11 5.25
CA VAL A 248 -29.97 -6.49 6.06
C VAL A 248 -31.02 -5.86 5.16
N MET A 249 -30.64 -5.24 4.04
CA MET A 249 -31.59 -4.71 3.06
C MET A 249 -32.48 -5.82 2.48
N LEU A 250 -31.91 -6.96 2.06
CA LEU A 250 -32.67 -8.09 1.49
C LEU A 250 -33.60 -8.73 2.50
N VAL A 251 -33.13 -8.98 3.73
CA VAL A 251 -33.98 -9.52 4.82
C VAL A 251 -35.06 -8.52 5.22
N GLY A 252 -34.70 -7.24 5.28
CA GLY A 252 -35.63 -6.15 5.58
C GLY A 252 -36.75 -6.00 4.55
N TYR A 253 -36.46 -6.28 3.28
CA TYR A 253 -37.49 -6.31 2.22
C TYR A 253 -38.59 -7.30 2.57
N PHE A 254 -38.25 -8.53 2.93
CA PHE A 254 -39.24 -9.54 3.35
C PHE A 254 -40.01 -9.07 4.59
N LEU A 255 -39.33 -8.56 5.60
CA LEU A 255 -39.93 -8.08 6.85
C LEU A 255 -41.02 -7.02 6.59
N LEU A 256 -40.69 -6.02 5.77
CA LEU A 256 -41.60 -4.90 5.51
C LEU A 256 -42.79 -5.32 4.67
N VAL A 257 -42.63 -6.23 3.70
CA VAL A 257 -43.74 -6.77 2.92
C VAL A 257 -44.62 -7.67 3.78
N GLN A 258 -44.05 -8.53 4.62
CA GLN A 258 -44.82 -9.35 5.58
C GLN A 258 -45.65 -8.49 6.55
N ARG A 259 -45.08 -7.37 7.00
CA ARG A 259 -45.77 -6.43 7.85
C ARG A 259 -46.92 -5.72 7.14
N HIS A 260 -46.73 -5.35 5.88
CA HIS A 260 -47.77 -4.69 5.08
C HIS A 260 -48.93 -5.62 4.77
N TYR A 261 -48.70 -6.93 4.67
CA TYR A 261 -49.69 -7.97 4.39
C TYR A 261 -49.75 -8.98 5.55
N PRO A 262 -50.22 -8.58 6.78
CA PRO A 262 -50.19 -9.43 7.98
C PRO A 262 -51.09 -10.65 7.87
N HIS A 263 -52.10 -10.62 6.98
CA HIS A 263 -53.04 -11.73 6.75
C HIS A 263 -52.53 -12.80 5.76
N LEU A 264 -51.43 -12.54 5.08
CA LEU A 264 -50.82 -13.51 4.17
C LEU A 264 -49.87 -14.44 4.93
N SER A 265 -49.90 -15.73 4.58
CA SER A 265 -48.91 -16.67 5.10
C SER A 265 -47.51 -16.29 4.57
N PRO A 266 -46.43 -16.60 5.32
CA PRO A 266 -45.06 -16.31 4.89
C PRO A 266 -44.72 -16.83 3.48
N ILE A 267 -45.25 -17.99 3.10
CA ILE A 267 -45.10 -18.57 1.77
C ILE A 267 -45.68 -17.65 0.68
N LYS A 268 -46.91 -17.16 0.86
CA LYS A 268 -47.57 -16.25 -0.09
C LYS A 268 -46.88 -14.90 -0.20
N VAL A 269 -46.30 -14.41 0.90
CA VAL A 269 -45.45 -13.20 0.88
C VAL A 269 -44.17 -13.46 0.13
N PHE A 270 -43.55 -14.61 0.37
CA PHE A 270 -42.34 -15.02 -0.35
C PHE A 270 -42.58 -15.10 -1.87
N ASP A 271 -43.66 -15.77 -2.33
CA ASP A 271 -44.02 -15.84 -3.75
C ASP A 271 -44.13 -14.44 -4.36
N LYS A 272 -44.70 -13.47 -3.62
CA LYS A 272 -44.86 -12.10 -4.09
C LYS A 272 -43.54 -11.33 -4.23
N ILE A 273 -42.56 -11.59 -3.36
CA ILE A 273 -41.27 -10.90 -3.38
C ILE A 273 -40.20 -11.64 -4.16
N PHE A 274 -40.41 -12.89 -4.51
CA PHE A 274 -39.40 -13.77 -5.12
C PHE A 274 -38.78 -13.19 -6.40
N THR A 275 -39.64 -12.81 -7.35
CA THR A 275 -39.17 -12.24 -8.62
C THR A 275 -38.45 -10.92 -8.45
N PRO A 276 -38.97 -9.92 -7.71
CA PRO A 276 -38.23 -8.69 -7.42
C PRO A 276 -36.92 -8.93 -6.68
N LEU A 277 -36.90 -9.84 -5.71
CA LEU A 277 -35.69 -10.20 -4.95
C LEU A 277 -34.59 -10.73 -5.88
N LEU A 278 -34.93 -11.66 -6.78
CA LEU A 278 -33.97 -12.19 -7.74
C LEU A 278 -33.43 -11.11 -8.67
N TRP A 279 -34.27 -10.17 -9.11
CA TRP A 279 -33.81 -9.05 -9.94
C TRP A 279 -32.84 -8.12 -9.20
N ILE A 280 -33.13 -7.80 -7.93
CA ILE A 280 -32.21 -6.99 -7.10
C ILE A 280 -30.86 -7.69 -6.98
N VAL A 281 -30.86 -8.96 -6.60
CA VAL A 281 -29.62 -9.74 -6.44
C VAL A 281 -28.86 -9.86 -7.79
N PHE A 282 -29.58 -10.08 -8.89
CA PHE A 282 -28.98 -10.15 -10.21
C PHE A 282 -28.28 -8.85 -10.61
N ILE A 283 -28.94 -7.70 -10.39
CA ILE A 283 -28.37 -6.38 -10.70
C ILE A 283 -27.13 -6.10 -9.85
N GLU A 284 -27.19 -6.40 -8.55
CA GLU A 284 -26.04 -6.24 -7.65
C GLU A 284 -24.88 -7.16 -8.06
N CYS A 285 -25.15 -8.43 -8.34
CA CYS A 285 -24.13 -9.36 -8.82
C CYS A 285 -23.55 -8.92 -10.18
N ALA A 286 -24.37 -8.36 -11.07
CA ALA A 286 -23.89 -7.83 -12.35
C ALA A 286 -22.98 -6.61 -12.16
N ALA A 287 -23.34 -5.68 -11.27
CA ALA A 287 -22.50 -4.54 -10.95
C ALA A 287 -21.15 -4.98 -10.33
N LEU A 288 -21.18 -5.95 -9.41
CA LEU A 288 -19.99 -6.54 -8.81
C LEU A 288 -19.14 -7.33 -9.83
N ALA A 289 -19.78 -8.04 -10.76
CA ALA A 289 -19.09 -8.74 -11.85
C ALA A 289 -18.33 -7.77 -12.78
N LEU A 290 -18.86 -6.56 -12.99
CA LEU A 290 -18.14 -5.52 -13.72
C LEU A 290 -16.90 -5.05 -12.95
N LEU A 291 -16.95 -4.94 -11.61
CA LEU A 291 -15.78 -4.65 -10.79
C LEU A 291 -14.72 -5.76 -10.85
N TYR A 292 -15.10 -6.99 -11.15
CA TYR A 292 -14.14 -8.10 -11.34
C TYR A 292 -13.22 -7.89 -12.57
N LEU A 293 -13.60 -7.05 -13.53
CA LEU A 293 -12.77 -6.65 -14.67
C LEU A 293 -11.60 -5.74 -14.27
N ALA A 294 -11.59 -5.22 -13.03
CA ALA A 294 -10.53 -4.37 -12.54
C ALA A 294 -9.17 -5.09 -12.53
N PRO A 295 -8.06 -4.40 -12.82
CA PRO A 295 -6.73 -5.01 -12.85
C PRO A 295 -6.20 -5.36 -11.46
N LEU A 296 -6.74 -4.76 -10.38
CA LEU A 296 -6.30 -4.97 -9.00
C LEU A 296 -6.84 -6.27 -8.40
N PRO A 297 -5.98 -7.21 -7.94
CA PRO A 297 -6.42 -8.47 -7.35
C PRO A 297 -7.33 -8.28 -6.13
N ALA A 298 -7.04 -7.29 -5.28
CA ALA A 298 -7.86 -6.98 -4.10
C ALA A 298 -9.31 -6.62 -4.48
N VAL A 299 -9.51 -5.82 -5.54
CA VAL A 299 -10.84 -5.43 -6.02
C VAL A 299 -11.59 -6.63 -6.60
N ARG A 300 -10.90 -7.52 -7.32
CA ARG A 300 -11.49 -8.79 -7.80
C ARG A 300 -11.94 -9.67 -6.65
N GLN A 301 -11.15 -9.75 -5.58
CA GLN A 301 -11.52 -10.48 -4.38
C GLN A 301 -12.75 -9.87 -3.68
N ILE A 302 -12.84 -8.52 -3.57
CA ILE A 302 -14.01 -7.81 -3.05
C ILE A 302 -15.25 -8.17 -3.88
N ALA A 303 -15.15 -8.05 -5.19
CA ALA A 303 -16.26 -8.32 -6.10
C ALA A 303 -16.77 -9.77 -5.97
N LEU A 304 -15.84 -10.75 -5.96
CA LEU A 304 -16.19 -12.16 -5.83
C LEU A 304 -16.78 -12.48 -4.45
N PHE A 305 -16.17 -11.94 -3.38
CA PHE A 305 -16.65 -12.13 -2.01
C PHE A 305 -18.08 -11.65 -1.84
N MET A 306 -18.36 -10.43 -2.29
CA MET A 306 -19.69 -9.83 -2.18
C MET A 306 -20.72 -10.57 -3.06
N CYS A 307 -20.33 -10.97 -4.27
CA CYS A 307 -21.21 -11.73 -5.18
C CYS A 307 -21.58 -13.10 -4.58
N CYS A 308 -20.59 -13.88 -4.15
CA CYS A 308 -20.83 -15.17 -3.49
C CYS A 308 -21.61 -15.02 -2.20
N GLY A 309 -21.32 -13.96 -1.42
CA GLY A 309 -22.05 -13.66 -0.19
C GLY A 309 -23.51 -13.32 -0.42
N LEU A 310 -23.84 -12.51 -1.44
CA LEU A 310 -25.23 -12.21 -1.82
C LEU A 310 -25.97 -13.46 -2.30
N LEU A 311 -25.31 -14.33 -3.07
CA LEU A 311 -25.90 -15.60 -3.48
C LEU A 311 -26.16 -16.49 -2.26
N GLY A 312 -25.21 -16.59 -1.31
CA GLY A 312 -25.38 -17.31 -0.05
C GLY A 312 -26.55 -16.79 0.78
N CYS A 313 -26.70 -15.47 0.90
CA CYS A 313 -27.86 -14.83 1.52
C CYS A 313 -29.14 -15.25 0.81
N THR A 314 -29.18 -15.14 -0.52
CA THR A 314 -30.37 -15.43 -1.31
C THR A 314 -30.81 -16.89 -1.16
N ILE A 315 -29.86 -17.84 -1.21
CA ILE A 315 -30.15 -19.26 -0.97
C ILE A 315 -30.72 -19.47 0.42
N THR A 316 -30.12 -18.83 1.45
CA THR A 316 -30.62 -18.90 2.83
C THR A 316 -32.04 -18.37 2.94
N LEU A 317 -32.35 -17.26 2.28
CA LEU A 317 -33.69 -16.68 2.28
C LEU A 317 -34.70 -17.61 1.59
N ILE A 318 -34.33 -18.21 0.46
CA ILE A 318 -35.19 -19.15 -0.27
C ILE A 318 -35.51 -20.39 0.57
N LEU A 319 -34.53 -20.91 1.31
CA LEU A 319 -34.71 -22.12 2.10
C LEU A 319 -35.47 -21.86 3.41
N ILE A 320 -35.25 -20.74 4.08
CA ILE A 320 -35.77 -20.48 5.42
C ILE A 320 -37.09 -19.72 5.40
N PHE A 321 -37.31 -18.77 4.52
CA PHE A 321 -38.51 -17.92 4.51
C PHE A 321 -39.84 -18.69 4.38
N PRO A 322 -39.98 -19.70 3.53
CA PRO A 322 -41.24 -20.41 3.40
C PRO A 322 -41.68 -21.05 4.73
N SER A 323 -40.74 -21.47 5.55
CA SER A 323 -40.98 -22.15 6.83
C SER A 323 -40.94 -21.20 8.04
N PHE A 324 -40.58 -19.93 7.83
CA PHE A 324 -40.32 -18.98 8.90
C PHE A 324 -41.63 -18.31 9.37
N ASN A 325 -42.06 -18.62 10.58
CA ASN A 325 -43.20 -17.92 11.20
C ASN A 325 -42.70 -16.80 12.12
N PRO A 326 -42.80 -15.52 11.71
CA PRO A 326 -42.31 -14.39 12.49
C PRO A 326 -43.07 -14.13 13.79
N GLY A 327 -44.25 -14.74 13.96
CA GLY A 327 -45.18 -14.39 15.01
C GLY A 327 -45.94 -13.07 14.71
N PRO A 328 -46.80 -12.60 15.65
CA PRO A 328 -47.52 -11.36 15.46
C PRO A 328 -46.56 -10.17 15.38
N ILE A 329 -46.57 -9.45 14.26
CA ILE A 329 -45.74 -8.26 14.03
C ILE A 329 -46.53 -7.07 14.63
N ALA A 330 -46.12 -6.62 15.81
CA ALA A 330 -46.71 -5.46 16.43
C ALA A 330 -46.41 -4.17 15.65
N ASP A 331 -47.39 -3.26 15.59
CA ASP A 331 -47.17 -1.92 15.06
C ASP A 331 -46.16 -1.16 15.92
N SER A 332 -45.00 -0.79 15.35
CA SER A 332 -44.05 0.03 16.09
C SER A 332 -44.30 1.52 15.83
N ASP A 333 -44.24 2.33 16.89
CA ASP A 333 -44.33 3.80 16.79
C ASP A 333 -43.27 4.41 15.86
N PHE A 334 -42.12 3.75 15.72
CA PHE A 334 -41.07 4.18 14.86
C PHE A 334 -41.47 4.12 13.38
N SER A 335 -42.18 3.09 12.96
CA SER A 335 -42.72 2.98 11.60
C SER A 335 -43.75 4.06 11.30
N LYS A 336 -44.63 4.39 12.26
CA LYS A 336 -45.58 5.49 12.11
C LYS A 336 -44.88 6.85 12.02
N LYS A 337 -43.84 7.08 12.82
CA LYS A 337 -43.01 8.29 12.75
C LYS A 337 -42.28 8.40 11.44
N MET A 338 -41.72 7.29 10.93
CA MET A 338 -41.03 7.23 9.62
C MET A 338 -42.02 7.51 8.47
N LEU A 339 -43.25 6.98 8.54
CA LEU A 339 -44.28 7.26 7.57
C LEU A 339 -44.70 8.75 7.61
N ASN A 340 -44.78 9.36 8.81
CA ASN A 340 -45.03 10.79 8.96
C ASN A 340 -43.88 11.65 8.45
N PHE A 341 -42.62 11.19 8.63
CA PHE A 341 -41.45 11.83 8.05
C PHE A 341 -41.48 11.77 6.51
N SER A 342 -42.00 10.69 5.93
CA SER A 342 -42.22 10.59 4.49
C SER A 342 -43.12 11.66 3.91
N ARG A 343 -44.13 12.04 4.70
CA ARG A 343 -45.10 13.08 4.29
C ARG A 343 -44.49 14.48 4.34
N PHE A 344 -43.36 14.65 5.02
CA PHE A 344 -42.59 15.89 5.08
C PHE A 344 -41.80 16.17 3.80
N PHE A 345 -41.41 15.14 3.03
CA PHE A 345 -40.73 15.32 1.76
C PHE A 345 -41.70 15.90 0.70
N PRO A 346 -41.42 17.10 0.16
CA PRO A 346 -42.26 17.69 -0.87
C PRO A 346 -42.31 16.77 -2.10
N ARG A 347 -43.53 16.46 -2.54
CA ARG A 347 -43.73 15.68 -3.76
C ARG A 347 -43.38 16.50 -4.98
N PHE A 348 -42.32 16.15 -5.66
CA PHE A 348 -41.89 16.76 -6.93
C PHE A 348 -42.84 16.28 -8.03
N SER A 349 -43.96 17.02 -8.27
CA SER A 349 -44.92 16.72 -9.33
C SER A 349 -44.79 17.75 -10.44
N LEU A 350 -44.57 17.28 -11.71
CA LEU A 350 -44.59 18.16 -12.89
C LEU A 350 -45.85 19.03 -13.03
N LYS A 351 -47.02 18.57 -12.52
CA LYS A 351 -48.25 19.39 -12.46
C LYS A 351 -48.15 20.51 -11.42
N HIS A 352 -47.49 20.32 -10.30
CA HIS A 352 -47.25 21.37 -9.30
C HIS A 352 -46.28 22.43 -9.81
N TRP A 353 -45.31 22.04 -10.66
CA TRP A 353 -44.42 22.97 -11.31
C TRP A 353 -45.12 23.98 -12.20
N GLN A 354 -46.23 23.57 -12.84
CA GLN A 354 -47.07 24.50 -13.62
C GLN A 354 -47.79 25.55 -12.75
N HIS A 355 -48.02 25.26 -11.46
CA HIS A 355 -48.72 26.19 -10.56
C HIS A 355 -47.81 27.04 -9.64
N LYS A 356 -46.57 26.61 -9.40
CA LYS A 356 -45.55 27.34 -8.64
C LYS A 356 -44.17 27.12 -9.24
N PRO A 357 -43.87 27.66 -10.43
CA PRO A 357 -42.60 27.37 -11.12
C PRO A 357 -41.40 27.97 -10.38
N THR A 358 -41.56 29.08 -9.65
CA THR A 358 -40.46 29.82 -9.01
C THR A 358 -39.77 28.99 -7.90
N ASP A 359 -40.52 28.24 -7.08
CA ASP A 359 -39.95 27.50 -5.94
C ASP A 359 -39.12 26.29 -6.45
N TYR A 360 -39.59 25.61 -7.49
CA TYR A 360 -38.93 24.44 -8.04
C TYR A 360 -37.74 24.79 -8.93
N THR A 361 -37.81 25.95 -9.63
CA THR A 361 -36.65 26.45 -10.36
C THR A 361 -35.55 26.88 -9.39
N ALA A 362 -35.89 27.51 -8.26
CA ALA A 362 -34.91 27.88 -7.24
C ALA A 362 -34.21 26.62 -6.65
N ILE A 363 -34.98 25.57 -6.31
CA ILE A 363 -34.39 24.29 -5.84
C ILE A 363 -33.50 23.67 -6.91
N GLY A 364 -33.95 23.63 -8.17
CA GLY A 364 -33.16 23.08 -9.29
C GLY A 364 -31.86 23.85 -9.51
N ILE A 365 -31.91 25.19 -9.49
CA ILE A 365 -30.73 26.04 -9.59
C ILE A 365 -29.78 25.81 -8.41
N THR A 366 -30.31 25.73 -7.17
CA THR A 366 -29.48 25.46 -5.98
C THR A 366 -28.76 24.12 -6.09
N LEU A 367 -29.45 23.08 -6.53
CA LEU A 367 -28.86 21.76 -6.74
C LEU A 367 -27.75 21.78 -7.83
N ILE A 368 -28.01 22.51 -8.93
CA ILE A 368 -27.01 22.67 -10.01
C ILE A 368 -25.80 23.46 -9.50
N VAL A 369 -26.03 24.50 -8.69
CA VAL A 369 -24.94 25.31 -8.10
C VAL A 369 -24.10 24.45 -7.14
N ILE A 370 -24.74 23.66 -6.28
CA ILE A 370 -24.03 22.74 -5.36
C ILE A 370 -23.21 21.73 -6.14
N LEU A 371 -23.79 21.12 -7.16
CA LEU A 371 -23.06 20.15 -8.01
C LEU A 371 -21.89 20.81 -8.73
N SER A 372 -22.12 21.95 -9.38
CA SER A 372 -21.07 22.63 -10.15
C SER A 372 -19.94 23.11 -9.24
N ALA A 373 -20.26 23.68 -8.08
CA ALA A 373 -19.24 24.11 -7.13
C ALA A 373 -18.38 22.95 -6.60
N GLY A 374 -18.98 21.80 -6.34
CA GLY A 374 -18.23 20.59 -5.95
C GLY A 374 -17.35 20.06 -7.09
N PHE A 375 -17.85 20.05 -8.32
CA PHE A 375 -17.05 19.65 -9.48
C PHE A 375 -15.87 20.59 -9.77
N LEU A 376 -16.01 21.88 -9.50
CA LEU A 376 -14.91 22.87 -9.65
C LEU A 376 -13.80 22.68 -8.60
N GLN A 377 -14.11 22.06 -7.46
CA GLN A 377 -13.14 21.78 -6.39
C GLN A 377 -12.50 20.38 -6.50
N LEU A 378 -12.80 19.63 -7.58
CA LEU A 378 -12.22 18.31 -7.78
C LEU A 378 -10.69 18.36 -7.86
N ASN A 379 -10.05 17.71 -6.91
CA ASN A 379 -8.62 17.52 -6.89
C ASN A 379 -8.29 16.06 -7.26
N PHE A 380 -7.48 15.90 -8.31
CA PHE A 380 -7.08 14.59 -8.84
C PHE A 380 -5.70 14.21 -8.32
N THR A 381 -5.59 13.91 -7.04
CA THR A 381 -4.34 13.43 -6.44
C THR A 381 -4.41 11.93 -6.24
N GLN A 382 -3.29 11.26 -6.54
CA GLN A 382 -3.06 9.87 -6.18
C GLN A 382 -1.81 9.84 -5.32
N ASN A 383 -1.85 9.09 -4.23
CA ASN A 383 -0.69 8.83 -3.41
C ASN A 383 -0.80 7.39 -2.88
N ILE A 384 0.18 6.57 -3.23
CA ILE A 384 0.24 5.17 -2.79
C ILE A 384 0.30 5.07 -1.26
N GLN A 385 0.87 6.06 -0.59
CA GLN A 385 0.92 6.11 0.88
C GLN A 385 -0.47 6.14 1.51
N ASN A 386 -1.50 6.60 0.77
CA ASN A 386 -2.89 6.56 1.23
C ASN A 386 -3.53 5.16 1.16
N LEU A 387 -2.83 4.17 0.60
CA LEU A 387 -3.32 2.79 0.53
C LEU A 387 -3.23 2.07 1.88
N THR A 388 -2.25 2.40 2.68
CA THR A 388 -2.02 1.78 3.99
C THR A 388 -1.92 2.86 5.05
N PHE A 389 -2.50 2.62 6.20
CA PHE A 389 -2.31 3.47 7.36
C PHE A 389 -1.13 2.91 8.15
N ILE A 390 -0.03 3.64 8.19
CA ILE A 390 1.09 3.36 9.09
C ILE A 390 0.91 4.27 10.31
N PRO A 391 0.82 3.71 11.54
CA PRO A 391 0.73 4.52 12.74
C PRO A 391 1.89 5.54 12.81
N PRO A 392 1.64 6.81 13.18
CA PRO A 392 2.68 7.85 13.21
C PRO A 392 3.87 7.52 14.10
N GLU A 393 3.62 6.75 15.16
CA GLU A 393 4.66 6.25 16.07
C GLU A 393 5.64 5.33 15.34
N LEU A 394 5.11 4.39 14.55
CA LEU A 394 5.90 3.44 13.79
C LEU A 394 6.71 4.13 12.69
N GLU A 395 6.10 5.08 11.98
CA GLU A 395 6.78 5.89 10.97
C GLU A 395 7.93 6.72 11.58
N SER A 396 7.74 7.25 12.78
CA SER A 396 8.78 7.97 13.50
C SER A 396 9.91 7.06 14.00
N GLU A 397 9.58 5.83 14.43
CA GLU A 397 10.58 4.80 14.78
C GLU A 397 11.42 4.42 13.55
N GLU A 398 10.82 4.16 12.38
CA GLU A 398 11.54 3.86 11.14
C GLU A 398 12.48 5.00 10.73
N LYS A 399 11.97 6.22 10.65
CA LYS A 399 12.79 7.40 10.31
C LYS A 399 13.97 7.61 11.28
N THR A 400 13.77 7.27 12.54
CA THR A 400 14.83 7.38 13.54
C THR A 400 15.92 6.33 13.30
N VAL A 401 15.54 5.09 13.00
CA VAL A 401 16.49 4.02 12.68
C VAL A 401 17.23 4.30 11.37
N ASP A 402 16.52 4.77 10.34
CA ASP A 402 17.13 5.16 9.06
C ASP A 402 18.21 6.23 9.25
N ARG A 403 17.92 7.23 10.08
CA ARG A 403 18.87 8.29 10.42
C ARG A 403 20.07 7.75 11.22
N LEU A 404 19.81 6.94 12.26
CA LEU A 404 20.86 6.38 13.12
C LEU A 404 21.82 5.47 12.37
N LEU A 405 21.30 4.63 11.49
CA LEU A 405 22.07 3.68 10.70
C LEU A 405 22.52 4.24 9.35
N SER A 406 22.10 5.47 9.00
CA SER A 406 22.34 6.08 7.68
C SER A 406 21.93 5.15 6.53
N LEU A 407 20.77 4.50 6.66
CA LEU A 407 20.27 3.58 5.64
C LEU A 407 19.94 4.33 4.35
N PRO A 408 20.30 3.79 3.18
CA PRO A 408 19.93 4.40 1.91
C PRO A 408 18.41 4.33 1.72
N ASN A 409 17.81 5.39 1.18
CA ASN A 409 16.42 5.32 0.73
C ASN A 409 16.31 4.30 -0.40
N THR A 410 15.50 3.26 -0.20
CA THR A 410 15.36 2.13 -1.13
C THR A 410 14.24 2.33 -2.15
N ASP A 411 13.53 3.45 -2.11
CA ASP A 411 12.35 3.68 -2.96
C ASP A 411 12.72 4.12 -4.38
N LYS A 412 13.95 4.64 -4.56
CA LYS A 412 14.44 5.16 -5.85
C LYS A 412 15.80 4.55 -6.18
N PHE A 413 15.88 3.87 -7.32
CA PHE A 413 17.09 3.18 -7.75
C PHE A 413 17.12 3.00 -9.27
N PHE A 414 18.30 2.64 -9.80
CA PHE A 414 18.43 2.20 -11.20
C PHE A 414 18.59 0.69 -11.25
N ILE A 415 18.05 0.09 -12.30
CA ILE A 415 18.31 -1.28 -12.70
C ILE A 415 19.17 -1.24 -13.96
N VAL A 416 20.30 -1.91 -13.92
CA VAL A 416 21.18 -2.08 -15.09
C VAL A 416 21.09 -3.53 -15.51
N THR A 417 20.64 -3.80 -16.74
CA THR A 417 20.43 -5.15 -17.29
C THR A 417 21.26 -5.35 -18.53
N ALA A 418 21.97 -6.48 -18.63
CA ALA A 418 22.72 -6.85 -19.81
C ALA A 418 22.84 -8.38 -19.96
N SER A 419 23.35 -8.82 -21.11
CA SER A 419 23.54 -10.24 -21.43
C SER A 419 24.71 -10.91 -20.71
N SER A 420 25.70 -10.12 -20.27
CA SER A 420 26.87 -10.62 -19.54
C SER A 420 27.12 -9.84 -18.25
N PRO A 421 27.74 -10.45 -17.21
CA PRO A 421 28.14 -9.74 -16.01
C PRO A 421 29.03 -8.53 -16.27
N GLN A 422 29.94 -8.63 -17.25
CA GLN A 422 30.86 -7.55 -17.62
C GLN A 422 30.11 -6.35 -18.21
N ASP A 423 29.11 -6.60 -19.06
CA ASP A 423 28.30 -5.52 -19.65
C ASP A 423 27.45 -4.80 -18.61
N VAL A 424 26.94 -5.52 -17.56
CA VAL A 424 26.28 -4.92 -16.43
C VAL A 424 27.20 -3.96 -15.67
N LEU A 425 28.43 -4.42 -15.36
CA LEU A 425 29.43 -3.58 -14.68
C LEU A 425 29.81 -2.34 -15.52
N MET A 426 29.96 -2.49 -16.82
CA MET A 426 30.22 -1.37 -17.75
C MET A 426 29.02 -0.38 -17.78
N GLY A 427 27.79 -0.89 -17.77
CA GLY A 427 26.58 -0.07 -17.69
C GLY A 427 26.51 0.76 -16.39
N GLU A 428 26.83 0.15 -15.24
CA GLU A 428 26.92 0.87 -13.96
C GLU A 428 28.02 1.96 -13.99
N GLU A 429 29.15 1.66 -14.58
CA GLU A 429 30.29 2.61 -14.73
C GLU A 429 29.87 3.79 -15.62
N ALA A 430 29.19 3.52 -16.74
CA ALA A 430 28.67 4.55 -17.63
C ALA A 430 27.62 5.45 -16.93
N LEU A 431 26.73 4.86 -16.15
CA LEU A 431 25.75 5.58 -15.34
C LEU A 431 26.45 6.51 -14.32
N ARG A 432 27.46 6.01 -13.62
CA ARG A 432 28.23 6.81 -12.65
C ARG A 432 29.01 7.96 -13.31
N LEU A 433 29.58 7.73 -14.47
CA LEU A 433 30.26 8.78 -15.24
C LEU A 433 29.27 9.87 -15.66
N SER A 434 28.06 9.49 -16.08
CA SER A 434 27.01 10.43 -16.46
C SER A 434 26.56 11.31 -15.28
N PHE A 435 26.53 10.79 -14.03
CA PHE A 435 26.31 11.61 -12.83
C PHE A 435 27.41 12.66 -12.61
N VAL A 436 28.67 12.27 -12.81
CA VAL A 436 29.81 13.19 -12.68
C VAL A 436 29.75 14.28 -13.75
N GLN A 437 29.49 13.92 -15.01
CA GLN A 437 29.43 14.87 -16.14
C GLN A 437 28.30 15.88 -16.00
N ARG A 438 27.14 15.47 -15.47
CA ARG A 438 26.00 16.35 -15.21
C ARG A 438 26.13 17.15 -13.90
N GLY A 439 27.25 17.03 -13.19
CA GLY A 439 27.51 17.78 -11.94
C GLY A 439 26.65 17.34 -10.74
N MET A 440 25.97 16.19 -10.84
CA MET A 440 25.13 15.66 -9.77
C MET A 440 25.95 15.20 -8.54
N ASN A 441 27.23 14.97 -8.69
CA ASN A 441 28.17 14.65 -7.59
C ASN A 441 28.44 15.83 -6.64
N LYS A 442 28.02 17.04 -6.97
CA LYS A 442 28.15 18.23 -6.10
C LYS A 442 27.01 18.38 -5.09
N THR A 443 25.92 17.64 -5.30
CA THR A 443 24.82 17.50 -4.34
C THR A 443 25.14 16.33 -3.40
N ASP A 444 24.48 16.26 -2.23
CA ASP A 444 24.64 15.17 -1.25
C ASP A 444 24.26 13.78 -1.79
N MET A 445 24.18 13.64 -3.09
CA MET A 445 23.78 12.43 -3.80
C MET A 445 24.90 11.38 -3.72
N THR A 446 24.61 10.25 -3.08
CA THR A 446 25.50 9.12 -3.00
C THR A 446 24.93 7.92 -3.76
N THR A 447 25.82 7.18 -4.42
CA THR A 447 25.42 5.96 -5.15
C THR A 447 26.04 4.73 -4.51
N THR A 448 25.31 3.62 -4.42
CA THR A 448 25.80 2.31 -4.04
C THR A 448 25.56 1.34 -5.19
N CYS A 449 26.62 0.72 -5.71
CA CYS A 449 26.55 -0.15 -6.89
C CYS A 449 27.73 -1.12 -6.88
N ILE A 450 27.61 -2.24 -7.53
CA ILE A 450 28.60 -3.33 -7.55
C ILE A 450 29.94 -2.88 -8.17
N SER A 451 29.90 -2.11 -9.25
CA SER A 451 31.09 -1.62 -9.93
C SER A 451 32.03 -0.75 -9.07
N LYS A 452 31.56 -0.27 -7.92
CA LYS A 452 32.43 0.40 -6.94
C LYS A 452 33.36 -0.57 -6.22
N TRP A 453 32.89 -1.79 -5.98
CA TRP A 453 33.65 -2.85 -5.29
C TRP A 453 34.43 -3.70 -6.28
N PHE A 454 33.80 -4.08 -7.38
CA PHE A 454 34.40 -4.88 -8.43
C PHE A 454 34.20 -4.18 -9.78
N PRO A 455 35.20 -3.39 -10.26
CA PRO A 455 35.13 -2.74 -11.57
C PRO A 455 35.11 -3.74 -12.73
N SER A 456 34.59 -3.31 -13.89
CA SER A 456 34.64 -4.11 -15.11
C SER A 456 36.11 -4.43 -15.50
N TYR A 457 36.30 -5.53 -16.20
CA TYR A 457 37.65 -5.98 -16.63
C TYR A 457 38.37 -4.90 -17.44
N THR A 458 37.69 -4.23 -18.35
CA THR A 458 38.23 -3.12 -19.11
C THR A 458 38.71 -2.00 -18.18
N ARG A 459 37.89 -1.63 -17.20
CA ARG A 459 38.22 -0.58 -16.23
C ARG A 459 39.40 -0.99 -15.34
N GLN A 460 39.46 -2.26 -14.94
CA GLN A 460 40.58 -2.79 -14.16
C GLN A 460 41.88 -2.64 -14.88
N LYS A 461 41.95 -2.96 -16.20
CA LYS A 461 43.16 -2.79 -17.04
C LYS A 461 43.55 -1.32 -17.22
N ASP A 462 42.55 -0.45 -17.40
CA ASP A 462 42.82 1.00 -17.51
C ASP A 462 43.41 1.56 -16.22
N ILE A 463 42.89 1.14 -15.07
CA ILE A 463 43.40 1.54 -13.75
C ILE A 463 44.84 1.01 -13.56
N GLU A 464 45.09 -0.24 -13.88
CA GLU A 464 46.43 -0.85 -13.78
C GLU A 464 47.45 -0.07 -14.61
N LYS A 465 47.12 0.24 -15.85
CA LYS A 465 47.95 1.04 -16.75
C LYS A 465 48.22 2.46 -16.22
N LEU A 466 47.13 3.13 -15.74
CA LEU A 466 47.21 4.47 -15.17
C LEU A 466 48.12 4.51 -13.91
N ARG A 467 47.98 3.52 -13.03
CA ARG A 467 48.82 3.41 -11.82
C ARG A 467 50.28 3.16 -12.14
N LEU A 468 50.53 2.32 -13.13
CA LEU A 468 51.91 2.06 -13.58
C LEU A 468 52.54 3.33 -14.18
N ASP A 469 51.82 4.07 -14.99
CA ASP A 469 52.27 5.35 -15.54
C ASP A 469 52.61 6.36 -14.43
N MET A 470 51.72 6.54 -13.49
CA MET A 470 51.94 7.43 -12.33
C MET A 470 53.15 6.98 -11.49
N PHE A 471 53.29 5.67 -11.25
CA PHE A 471 54.44 5.14 -10.54
C PHE A 471 55.77 5.44 -11.29
N ASN A 472 55.80 5.23 -12.60
CA ASN A 472 56.99 5.49 -13.43
C ASN A 472 57.38 6.98 -13.40
N ARG A 473 56.43 7.91 -13.36
CA ARG A 473 56.72 9.36 -13.25
C ARG A 473 57.43 9.74 -11.94
N VAL A 474 57.16 9.07 -10.83
CA VAL A 474 57.76 9.39 -9.51
C VAL A 474 58.86 8.42 -9.10
N ARG A 475 59.09 7.35 -9.81
CA ARG A 475 59.98 6.26 -9.44
C ARG A 475 61.44 6.74 -9.17
N GLU A 476 62.03 7.53 -10.09
CA GLU A 476 63.39 8.01 -9.92
C GLU A 476 63.52 9.02 -8.77
N PRO A 477 62.73 10.09 -8.71
CA PRO A 477 62.81 11.03 -7.61
C PRO A 477 62.53 10.38 -6.23
N LEU A 478 61.55 9.44 -6.19
CA LEU A 478 61.23 8.73 -4.97
C LEU A 478 62.35 7.78 -4.53
N SER A 479 63.01 7.07 -5.46
CA SER A 479 64.15 6.21 -5.19
C SER A 479 65.37 7.03 -4.66
N ALA A 480 65.58 8.23 -5.21
CA ALA A 480 66.62 9.14 -4.74
C ALA A 480 66.42 9.60 -3.30
N VAL A 481 65.16 9.92 -2.92
CA VAL A 481 64.85 10.32 -1.54
C VAL A 481 64.94 9.14 -0.58
N LEU A 482 64.50 7.94 -0.98
CA LEU A 482 64.51 6.74 -0.12
C LEU A 482 65.90 6.06 -0.02
N GLY A 483 66.81 6.37 -0.91
CA GLY A 483 68.17 5.80 -0.91
C GLY A 483 68.26 4.36 -1.45
N TYR A 484 67.18 3.83 -2.06
CA TYR A 484 67.14 2.52 -2.69
C TYR A 484 66.21 2.49 -3.94
N SER A 485 66.53 1.62 -4.87
CA SER A 485 65.76 1.50 -6.12
C SER A 485 64.45 0.79 -5.88
N LEU A 486 63.33 1.46 -6.20
CA LEU A 486 61.99 0.89 -6.13
C LEU A 486 61.75 -0.01 -7.36
N LYS A 487 61.26 -1.23 -7.12
CA LYS A 487 60.79 -2.13 -8.18
C LYS A 487 59.38 -1.74 -8.58
N ALA A 488 59.08 -1.85 -9.87
CA ALA A 488 57.72 -1.69 -10.34
C ALA A 488 56.81 -2.77 -9.72
N PRO A 489 55.55 -2.44 -9.34
CA PRO A 489 54.59 -3.43 -8.90
C PRO A 489 54.49 -4.55 -9.96
N ASN A 490 54.54 -5.81 -9.52
CA ASN A 490 54.39 -6.94 -10.45
C ASN A 490 52.96 -6.90 -11.06
N PRO A 491 52.87 -7.07 -12.41
CA PRO A 491 51.55 -7.19 -13.03
C PRO A 491 50.83 -8.42 -12.46
N ILE A 492 49.53 -8.25 -12.16
CA ILE A 492 48.72 -9.35 -11.67
C ILE A 492 48.47 -10.32 -12.82
N GLN A 493 48.98 -11.55 -12.70
CA GLN A 493 48.84 -12.61 -13.71
C GLN A 493 47.51 -13.39 -13.59
N LEU A 494 46.76 -13.18 -12.51
CA LEU A 494 45.48 -13.87 -12.29
C LEU A 494 44.31 -13.06 -12.88
N ASP A 495 43.62 -13.66 -13.83
CA ASP A 495 42.31 -13.19 -14.27
C ASP A 495 41.26 -13.66 -13.23
N VAL A 496 40.94 -12.78 -12.31
CA VAL A 496 39.94 -13.02 -11.29
C VAL A 496 38.57 -12.83 -11.91
N ARG A 497 37.73 -13.85 -11.87
CA ARG A 497 36.38 -13.83 -12.41
C ARG A 497 35.44 -13.08 -11.48
N PHE A 498 34.39 -12.50 -12.04
CA PHE A 498 33.33 -11.81 -11.27
C PHE A 498 32.58 -12.79 -10.36
N GLU A 499 32.32 -14.00 -10.83
CA GLU A 499 31.63 -15.05 -10.10
C GLU A 499 32.42 -15.47 -8.85
N ASP A 500 33.76 -15.63 -8.97
CA ASP A 500 34.62 -15.96 -7.83
C ASP A 500 34.61 -14.87 -6.76
N TRP A 501 34.51 -13.59 -7.17
CA TRP A 501 34.35 -12.48 -6.24
C TRP A 501 32.98 -12.47 -5.61
N LEU A 502 31.91 -12.71 -6.39
CA LEU A 502 30.54 -12.70 -5.90
C LEU A 502 30.29 -13.75 -4.79
N ASP A 503 30.97 -14.90 -4.89
CA ASP A 503 30.90 -15.99 -3.90
C ASP A 503 31.87 -15.79 -2.72
N SER A 504 32.74 -14.79 -2.78
CA SER A 504 33.69 -14.48 -1.71
C SER A 504 33.04 -13.65 -0.57
N PRO A 505 33.61 -13.71 0.65
CA PRO A 505 33.23 -12.83 1.73
C PRO A 505 33.32 -11.34 1.39
N SER A 506 34.18 -10.97 0.44
CA SER A 506 34.39 -9.60 -0.04
C SER A 506 33.16 -8.98 -0.72
N ALA A 507 32.26 -9.79 -1.30
CA ALA A 507 31.04 -9.33 -1.94
C ALA A 507 29.84 -9.21 -1.00
N GLN A 508 29.93 -9.78 0.21
CA GLN A 508 28.79 -9.93 1.12
C GLN A 508 27.99 -8.63 1.36
N SER A 509 28.67 -7.50 1.44
CA SER A 509 28.03 -6.18 1.68
C SER A 509 27.18 -5.68 0.51
N VAL A 510 27.40 -6.15 -0.71
CA VAL A 510 26.74 -5.69 -1.95
C VAL A 510 26.14 -6.80 -2.81
N ARG A 511 26.29 -8.06 -2.39
CA ARG A 511 25.76 -9.22 -3.10
C ARG A 511 24.27 -9.12 -3.37
N HIS A 512 23.51 -8.55 -2.43
CA HIS A 512 22.07 -8.33 -2.55
C HIS A 512 21.67 -7.39 -3.70
N LEU A 513 22.61 -6.64 -4.27
CA LEU A 513 22.36 -5.76 -5.42
C LEU A 513 22.46 -6.52 -6.75
N TRP A 514 22.91 -7.77 -6.75
CA TRP A 514 23.03 -8.60 -7.94
C TRP A 514 21.83 -9.51 -8.11
N LEU A 515 21.27 -9.53 -9.32
CA LEU A 515 20.09 -10.32 -9.66
C LEU A 515 20.37 -11.11 -10.94
N GLU A 516 20.08 -12.40 -10.90
CA GLU A 516 20.03 -13.24 -12.09
C GLU A 516 18.60 -13.25 -12.61
N VAL A 517 18.42 -12.85 -13.86
CA VAL A 517 17.10 -12.77 -14.51
C VAL A 517 17.05 -13.74 -15.69
N PRO A 518 15.87 -14.23 -16.09
CA PRO A 518 15.75 -15.24 -17.16
C PRO A 518 16.38 -14.83 -18.49
N GLN A 519 16.60 -13.54 -18.72
CA GLN A 519 17.13 -12.99 -19.97
C GLN A 519 18.57 -12.48 -19.85
N GLY A 520 19.28 -12.77 -18.75
CA GLY A 520 20.64 -12.32 -18.51
C GLY A 520 20.92 -11.96 -17.07
N TYR A 521 21.61 -10.86 -16.84
CA TYR A 521 22.02 -10.39 -15.52
C TYR A 521 21.56 -8.96 -15.28
N SER A 522 21.24 -8.64 -14.03
CA SER A 522 20.86 -7.29 -13.63
C SER A 522 21.56 -6.89 -12.34
N SER A 523 21.77 -5.60 -12.19
CA SER A 523 22.21 -5.03 -10.91
C SER A 523 21.36 -3.85 -10.50
N ILE A 524 21.24 -3.64 -9.18
CA ILE A 524 20.56 -2.49 -8.59
C ILE A 524 21.61 -1.44 -8.23
N VAL A 525 21.45 -0.23 -8.75
CA VAL A 525 22.23 0.94 -8.36
C VAL A 525 21.37 1.80 -7.44
N GLN A 526 21.63 1.74 -6.14
CA GLN A 526 20.95 2.55 -5.15
C GLN A 526 21.45 3.99 -5.19
N VAL A 527 20.54 4.93 -5.08
CA VAL A 527 20.85 6.36 -5.07
C VAL A 527 20.23 7.01 -3.85
N ALA A 528 21.04 7.64 -3.01
CA ALA A 528 20.56 8.40 -1.85
C ALA A 528 20.73 9.90 -2.08
N GLY A 529 19.91 10.74 -1.41
CA GLY A 529 19.98 12.19 -1.50
C GLY A 529 19.32 12.79 -2.76
N ILE A 530 18.39 12.05 -3.40
CA ILE A 530 17.64 12.54 -4.55
C ILE A 530 16.62 13.59 -4.09
N GLN A 531 16.62 14.75 -4.74
CA GLN A 531 15.58 15.77 -4.60
C GLN A 531 14.49 15.58 -5.67
N ASP A 532 13.23 15.85 -5.34
CA ASP A 532 12.11 15.65 -6.26
C ASP A 532 12.27 16.42 -7.58
N ALA A 533 12.90 17.59 -7.56
CA ALA A 533 13.21 18.37 -8.75
C ALA A 533 14.17 17.65 -9.73
N GLN A 534 14.91 16.66 -9.28
CA GLN A 534 15.90 15.92 -10.07
C GLN A 534 15.32 14.65 -10.72
N ILE A 535 14.16 14.18 -10.28
CA ILE A 535 13.56 12.91 -10.74
C ILE A 535 13.44 12.86 -12.27
N ARG A 536 12.92 13.93 -12.88
CA ARG A 536 12.79 14.01 -14.35
C ARG A 536 14.14 13.85 -15.07
N ASN A 537 15.17 14.48 -14.52
CA ASN A 537 16.52 14.40 -15.09
C ASN A 537 17.10 12.99 -14.97
N LEU A 538 16.68 12.19 -13.97
CA LEU A 538 17.10 10.80 -13.78
C LEU A 538 16.40 9.86 -14.76
N TYR A 539 15.12 10.09 -15.06
CA TYR A 539 14.43 9.38 -16.14
C TYR A 539 15.09 9.68 -17.51
N ASP A 540 15.32 10.96 -17.83
CA ASP A 540 15.97 11.37 -19.07
C ASP A 540 17.39 10.76 -19.20
N LEU A 541 18.10 10.62 -18.07
CA LEU A 541 19.42 9.99 -18.05
C LEU A 541 19.34 8.49 -18.34
N ALA A 542 18.36 7.80 -17.78
CA ALA A 542 18.16 6.38 -18.00
C ALA A 542 17.83 6.07 -19.47
N GLU A 543 16.97 6.89 -20.11
CA GLU A 543 16.61 6.72 -21.53
C GLU A 543 17.81 6.81 -22.48
N HIS A 544 18.86 7.56 -22.10
CA HIS A 544 20.06 7.74 -22.94
C HIS A 544 21.09 6.63 -22.76
N LEU A 545 20.90 5.72 -21.80
CA LEU A 545 21.83 4.63 -21.50
C LEU A 545 21.18 3.28 -21.80
N ALA A 546 21.81 2.50 -22.70
CA ALA A 546 21.29 1.18 -23.07
C ALA A 546 21.27 0.23 -21.86
N GLY A 547 20.14 -0.43 -21.63
CA GLY A 547 19.98 -1.39 -20.54
C GLY A 547 19.86 -0.78 -19.15
N VAL A 548 19.73 0.53 -19.03
CA VAL A 548 19.53 1.24 -17.75
C VAL A 548 18.10 1.71 -17.63
N THR A 549 17.45 1.37 -16.53
CA THR A 549 16.08 1.81 -16.21
C THR A 549 16.08 2.49 -14.83
N PHE A 550 15.51 3.68 -14.75
CA PHE A 550 15.25 4.34 -13.46
C PHE A 550 13.91 3.88 -12.91
N VAL A 551 13.86 3.52 -11.65
CA VAL A 551 12.65 3.10 -10.94
C VAL A 551 12.41 4.05 -9.77
N ASP A 552 11.26 4.70 -9.79
CA ASP A 552 10.69 5.43 -8.65
C ASP A 552 9.47 4.66 -8.17
N MET A 553 9.65 3.76 -7.18
CA MET A 553 8.58 2.86 -6.72
C MET A 553 7.31 3.60 -6.31
N VAL A 554 7.46 4.76 -5.68
CA VAL A 554 6.33 5.58 -5.22
C VAL A 554 5.68 6.32 -6.40
N GLY A 555 6.46 7.02 -7.22
CA GLY A 555 5.95 7.78 -8.35
C GLY A 555 5.35 6.91 -9.46
N ASP A 556 5.99 5.77 -9.76
CA ASP A 556 5.47 4.81 -10.74
C ASP A 556 4.16 4.19 -10.25
N ALA A 557 4.08 3.81 -8.96
CA ALA A 557 2.86 3.28 -8.38
C ALA A 557 1.72 4.32 -8.38
N ASP A 558 1.99 5.59 -8.09
CA ASP A 558 1.00 6.66 -8.18
C ASP A 558 0.48 6.83 -9.61
N THR A 559 1.35 6.68 -10.60
CA THR A 559 1.00 6.71 -12.02
C THR A 559 0.09 5.54 -12.40
N PHE A 560 0.40 4.31 -11.95
CA PHE A 560 -0.47 3.14 -12.16
C PHE A 560 -1.83 3.32 -11.49
N LEU A 561 -1.88 3.83 -10.26
CA LEU A 561 -3.14 4.10 -9.57
C LEU A 561 -3.98 5.15 -10.31
N ALA A 562 -3.33 6.15 -10.91
CA ALA A 562 -4.02 7.15 -11.75
C ALA A 562 -4.61 6.50 -13.02
N GLN A 563 -3.90 5.57 -13.67
CA GLN A 563 -4.43 4.81 -14.81
C GLN A 563 -5.63 3.94 -14.40
N TYR A 564 -5.58 3.29 -13.25
CA TYR A 564 -6.69 2.49 -12.75
C TYR A 564 -7.96 3.32 -12.50
N ARG A 565 -7.83 4.57 -12.11
CA ARG A 565 -8.96 5.49 -12.01
C ARG A 565 -9.73 5.61 -13.33
N TYR A 566 -9.02 5.75 -14.45
CA TYR A 566 -9.67 5.82 -15.78
C TYR A 566 -10.33 4.49 -16.17
N ILE A 567 -9.73 3.36 -15.79
CA ILE A 567 -10.33 2.04 -16.01
C ILE A 567 -11.65 1.93 -15.23
N PHE A 568 -11.71 2.35 -13.96
CA PHE A 568 -12.95 2.34 -13.19
C PHE A 568 -14.02 3.27 -13.75
N ILE A 569 -13.64 4.44 -14.26
CA ILE A 569 -14.58 5.34 -14.98
C ILE A 569 -15.11 4.62 -16.24
N GLY A 570 -14.26 3.93 -16.99
CA GLY A 570 -14.68 3.13 -18.15
C GLY A 570 -15.66 2.01 -17.78
N ILE A 571 -15.40 1.28 -16.69
CA ILE A 571 -16.28 0.26 -16.14
C ILE A 571 -17.62 0.88 -15.72
N PHE A 572 -17.62 2.04 -15.10
CA PHE A 572 -18.84 2.77 -14.74
C PHE A 572 -19.66 3.15 -15.97
N VAL A 573 -19.03 3.71 -17.00
CA VAL A 573 -19.74 4.04 -18.27
C VAL A 573 -20.33 2.79 -18.90
N LEU A 574 -19.59 1.69 -18.91
CA LEU A 574 -20.09 0.39 -19.41
C LEU A 574 -21.32 -0.08 -18.60
N ALA A 575 -21.26 0.02 -17.26
CA ALA A 575 -22.38 -0.34 -16.38
C ALA A 575 -23.63 0.50 -16.69
N VAL A 576 -23.46 1.81 -16.92
CA VAL A 576 -24.55 2.73 -17.30
C VAL A 576 -25.16 2.33 -18.63
N VAL A 577 -24.36 2.06 -19.66
CA VAL A 577 -24.82 1.68 -20.99
C VAL A 577 -25.58 0.34 -20.94
N CYS A 578 -25.01 -0.68 -20.30
CA CYS A 578 -25.62 -1.99 -20.17
C CYS A 578 -26.95 -1.92 -19.42
N SER A 579 -26.98 -1.27 -18.26
CA SER A 579 -28.19 -1.19 -17.44
C SER A 579 -29.28 -0.35 -18.09
N PHE A 580 -28.92 0.76 -18.77
CA PHE A 580 -29.88 1.57 -19.53
C PHE A 580 -30.50 0.76 -20.66
N THR A 581 -29.68 0.02 -21.41
CA THR A 581 -30.13 -0.83 -22.50
C THR A 581 -31.11 -1.91 -22.01
N VAL A 582 -30.74 -2.66 -20.96
CA VAL A 582 -31.62 -3.68 -20.35
C VAL A 582 -32.90 -3.06 -19.81
N SER A 583 -32.81 -1.92 -19.11
CA SER A 583 -33.99 -1.24 -18.59
C SER A 583 -34.89 -0.72 -19.68
N LEU A 584 -34.34 -0.26 -20.81
CA LEU A 584 -35.12 0.21 -21.98
C LEU A 584 -35.93 -0.94 -22.63
N PHE A 585 -35.32 -2.13 -22.75
CA PHE A 585 -36.03 -3.31 -23.28
C PHE A 585 -37.19 -3.76 -22.37
N HIS A 586 -37.01 -3.70 -21.03
CA HIS A 586 -38.03 -4.19 -20.10
C HIS A 586 -39.08 -3.15 -19.71
N TYR A 587 -38.73 -1.87 -19.57
CA TYR A 587 -39.59 -0.80 -19.04
C TYR A 587 -39.90 0.31 -20.06
N GLY A 588 -39.33 0.20 -21.27
CA GLY A 588 -39.52 1.22 -22.32
C GLY A 588 -39.02 2.61 -21.83
N ILE A 589 -39.74 3.65 -22.28
CA ILE A 589 -39.40 5.04 -21.93
C ILE A 589 -39.36 5.30 -20.41
N ARG A 590 -40.04 4.50 -19.60
CA ARG A 590 -40.08 4.68 -18.13
C ARG A 590 -38.76 4.29 -17.43
N SER A 591 -37.81 3.67 -18.14
CA SER A 591 -36.46 3.30 -17.66
C SER A 591 -35.67 4.48 -17.06
N TRP A 592 -35.92 5.72 -17.51
CA TRP A 592 -35.27 6.90 -16.97
C TRP A 592 -35.51 7.08 -15.46
N ARG A 593 -36.65 6.62 -14.92
CA ARG A 593 -37.00 6.70 -13.49
C ARG A 593 -36.14 5.76 -12.64
N ILE A 594 -35.53 4.75 -13.25
CA ILE A 594 -34.64 3.81 -12.57
C ILE A 594 -33.19 4.30 -12.68
N VAL A 595 -32.79 4.77 -13.87
CA VAL A 595 -31.39 5.09 -14.18
C VAL A 595 -31.01 6.50 -13.70
N VAL A 596 -31.84 7.51 -13.94
CA VAL A 596 -31.49 8.91 -13.64
C VAL A 596 -31.26 9.17 -12.14
N PRO A 597 -32.06 8.67 -11.20
CA PRO A 597 -31.79 8.87 -9.77
C PRO A 597 -30.42 8.33 -9.35
N SER A 598 -30.03 7.16 -9.89
CA SER A 598 -28.75 6.53 -9.61
C SER A 598 -27.57 7.35 -10.16
N LEU A 599 -27.70 7.88 -11.38
CA LEU A 599 -26.69 8.76 -11.99
C LEU A 599 -26.54 10.08 -11.20
N LEU A 600 -27.65 10.68 -10.81
CA LEU A 600 -27.62 11.89 -9.97
C LEU A 600 -27.00 11.59 -8.60
N GLY A 601 -27.28 10.43 -8.01
CA GLY A 601 -26.68 10.01 -6.76
C GLY A 601 -25.15 9.92 -6.86
N VAL A 602 -24.62 9.37 -7.96
CA VAL A 602 -23.18 9.35 -8.24
C VAL A 602 -22.63 10.77 -8.37
N ALA A 603 -23.31 11.64 -9.12
CA ALA A 603 -22.87 13.03 -9.30
C ALA A 603 -22.83 13.79 -7.96
N PHE A 604 -23.87 13.62 -7.11
CA PHE A 604 -23.88 14.17 -5.76
C PHE A 604 -22.80 13.60 -4.86
N ALA A 605 -22.54 12.30 -4.92
CA ALA A 605 -21.46 11.68 -4.16
C ALA A 605 -20.11 12.33 -4.45
N ILE A 606 -19.76 12.48 -5.72
CA ILE A 606 -18.51 13.09 -6.14
C ILE A 606 -18.43 14.56 -5.71
N SER A 607 -19.49 15.31 -5.97
CA SER A 607 -19.55 16.72 -5.61
C SER A 607 -19.43 16.95 -4.10
N LEU A 608 -20.20 16.21 -3.28
CA LEU A 608 -20.15 16.33 -1.82
C LEU A 608 -18.82 15.87 -1.25
N SER A 609 -18.24 14.77 -1.76
CA SER A 609 -16.90 14.32 -1.33
C SER A 609 -15.85 15.39 -1.58
N SER A 610 -15.92 16.08 -2.73
CA SER A 610 -15.03 17.20 -3.05
C SER A 610 -15.21 18.39 -2.11
N TRP A 611 -16.44 18.71 -1.70
CA TRP A 611 -16.73 19.74 -0.70
C TRP A 611 -16.08 19.44 0.66
N PHE A 612 -15.99 18.17 1.02
CA PHE A 612 -15.28 17.74 2.23
C PHE A 612 -13.74 17.67 2.04
N GLY A 613 -13.22 18.17 0.90
CA GLY A 613 -11.79 18.18 0.61
C GLY A 613 -11.21 16.82 0.25
N MET A 614 -12.06 15.82 -0.01
CA MET A 614 -11.59 14.48 -0.39
C MET A 614 -11.12 14.48 -1.85
N PRO A 615 -9.90 13.98 -2.14
CA PRO A 615 -9.42 13.89 -3.51
C PRO A 615 -10.19 12.83 -4.29
N PHE A 616 -10.36 13.04 -5.58
CA PHE A 616 -10.94 12.05 -6.48
C PHE A 616 -9.88 11.00 -6.86
N THR A 617 -9.85 9.92 -6.12
CA THR A 617 -8.93 8.79 -6.27
C THR A 617 -9.55 7.67 -7.10
N MET A 618 -8.78 6.58 -7.36
CA MET A 618 -9.34 5.38 -7.96
C MET A 618 -10.46 4.75 -7.10
N PHE A 619 -10.42 4.95 -5.76
CA PHE A 619 -11.45 4.44 -4.84
C PHE A 619 -12.76 5.21 -4.96
N SER A 620 -12.68 6.52 -5.22
CA SER A 620 -13.85 7.32 -5.57
C SER A 620 -14.46 6.85 -6.88
N ALA A 621 -13.64 6.52 -7.88
CA ALA A 621 -14.10 5.97 -9.15
C ALA A 621 -14.73 4.57 -8.99
N MET A 622 -14.15 3.70 -8.15
CA MET A 622 -14.74 2.40 -7.78
C MET A 622 -16.09 2.58 -7.09
N SER A 623 -16.21 3.57 -6.20
CA SER A 623 -17.47 3.91 -5.53
C SER A 623 -18.58 4.26 -6.51
N MET A 624 -18.28 4.89 -7.66
CA MET A 624 -19.29 5.23 -8.68
C MET A 624 -20.04 3.98 -9.17
N VAL A 625 -19.32 2.88 -9.40
CA VAL A 625 -19.91 1.61 -9.87
C VAL A 625 -20.82 1.03 -8.79
N VAL A 626 -20.37 1.03 -7.53
CA VAL A 626 -21.14 0.51 -6.39
C VAL A 626 -22.39 1.36 -6.12
N ILE A 627 -22.25 2.70 -6.06
CA ILE A 627 -23.38 3.61 -5.88
C ILE A 627 -24.43 3.41 -6.97
N TYR A 628 -23.96 3.28 -8.20
CA TYR A 628 -24.84 3.10 -9.34
C TYR A 628 -25.61 1.78 -9.28
N GLY A 629 -24.93 0.66 -8.99
CA GLY A 629 -25.57 -0.66 -8.81
C GLY A 629 -26.64 -0.64 -7.71
N LEU A 630 -26.24 -0.19 -6.50
CA LEU A 630 -27.16 -0.02 -5.37
C LEU A 630 -28.32 0.91 -5.69
N GLY A 631 -28.03 2.01 -6.39
CA GLY A 631 -29.05 2.98 -6.79
C GLY A 631 -30.10 2.38 -7.71
N ILE A 632 -29.68 1.58 -8.70
CA ILE A 632 -30.61 0.86 -9.58
C ILE A 632 -31.44 -0.15 -8.79
N ALA A 633 -30.81 -0.93 -7.90
CA ALA A 633 -31.52 -1.90 -7.07
C ALA A 633 -32.58 -1.23 -6.18
N ILE A 634 -32.26 -0.11 -5.53
CA ILE A 634 -33.21 0.67 -4.71
C ILE A 634 -34.31 1.30 -5.59
N SER A 635 -33.95 1.83 -6.76
CA SER A 635 -34.93 2.39 -7.71
C SER A 635 -35.92 1.32 -8.19
N LEU A 636 -35.42 0.10 -8.48
CA LEU A 636 -36.27 -1.03 -8.87
C LEU A 636 -37.19 -1.47 -7.75
N LEU A 637 -36.68 -1.52 -6.51
CA LEU A 637 -37.46 -1.83 -5.32
C LEU A 637 -38.63 -0.84 -5.15
N PHE A 638 -38.39 0.44 -5.41
CA PHE A 638 -39.41 1.46 -5.40
C PHE A 638 -40.44 1.24 -6.52
N TYR A 639 -39.98 1.04 -7.75
CA TYR A 639 -40.80 0.92 -8.94
C TYR A 639 -41.72 -0.32 -8.91
N THR A 640 -41.23 -1.46 -8.46
CA THR A 640 -42.02 -2.70 -8.37
C THR A 640 -43.17 -2.64 -7.35
N ASN A 641 -43.07 -1.73 -6.38
CA ASN A 641 -44.09 -1.52 -5.34
C ASN A 641 -44.80 -0.17 -5.49
N GLU A 642 -44.76 0.47 -6.67
CA GLU A 642 -45.32 1.81 -6.95
C GLU A 642 -46.81 1.91 -6.62
N ASN A 643 -47.56 0.82 -6.72
CA ASN A 643 -48.99 0.79 -6.43
C ASN A 643 -49.32 0.98 -4.94
N ASN A 644 -48.39 0.74 -4.02
CA ASN A 644 -48.52 0.89 -2.56
C ASN A 644 -47.51 1.95 -2.07
N GLU A 645 -47.91 3.22 -2.05
CA GLU A 645 -47.03 4.33 -1.67
C GLU A 645 -46.34 4.14 -0.32
N ASP A 646 -47.05 3.70 0.71
CA ASP A 646 -46.54 3.53 2.07
C ASP A 646 -45.50 2.40 2.14
N LEU A 647 -45.75 1.30 1.44
CA LEU A 647 -44.83 0.18 1.36
C LEU A 647 -43.58 0.57 0.59
N SER A 648 -43.74 1.13 -0.60
CA SER A 648 -42.64 1.58 -1.47
C SER A 648 -41.75 2.56 -0.78
N PHE A 649 -42.33 3.54 -0.07
CA PHE A 649 -41.59 4.51 0.73
C PHE A 649 -40.79 3.83 1.85
N SER A 650 -41.44 2.98 2.64
CA SER A 650 -40.81 2.30 3.78
C SER A 650 -39.65 1.41 3.33
N LEU A 651 -39.83 0.68 2.22
CA LEU A 651 -38.81 -0.19 1.61
C LEU A 651 -37.61 0.62 1.16
N THR A 652 -37.85 1.68 0.40
CA THR A 652 -36.78 2.53 -0.12
C THR A 652 -36.00 3.19 1.00
N THR A 653 -36.72 3.76 2.00
CA THR A 653 -36.08 4.42 3.12
C THR A 653 -35.26 3.45 3.96
N PHE A 654 -35.76 2.25 4.21
CA PHE A 654 -35.01 1.22 4.91
C PHE A 654 -33.76 0.81 4.12
N ALA A 655 -33.91 0.56 2.82
CA ALA A 655 -32.83 0.10 1.97
C ALA A 655 -31.66 1.11 1.94
N PHE A 656 -31.93 2.39 1.62
CA PHE A 656 -30.84 3.36 1.52
C PHE A 656 -30.25 3.72 2.89
N LEU A 657 -31.03 3.73 3.97
CA LEU A 657 -30.49 3.95 5.31
C LEU A 657 -29.59 2.80 5.74
N ALA A 658 -30.03 1.55 5.60
CA ALA A 658 -29.26 0.39 6.01
C ALA A 658 -27.91 0.32 5.25
N THR A 659 -27.93 0.53 3.93
CA THR A 659 -26.73 0.51 3.11
C THR A 659 -25.84 1.73 3.32
N SER A 660 -26.40 2.95 3.39
CA SER A 660 -25.62 4.15 3.66
C SER A 660 -24.90 4.10 5.00
N PHE A 661 -25.58 3.63 6.07
CA PHE A 661 -24.95 3.49 7.37
C PHE A 661 -23.84 2.43 7.37
N ALA A 662 -24.02 1.30 6.68
CA ALA A 662 -22.96 0.30 6.56
C ALA A 662 -21.70 0.89 5.91
N PHE A 663 -21.86 1.62 4.81
CA PHE A 663 -20.75 2.29 4.15
C PHE A 663 -20.19 3.48 4.95
N CYS A 664 -21.02 4.20 5.71
CA CYS A 664 -20.58 5.27 6.60
C CYS A 664 -19.63 4.73 7.69
N PHE A 665 -19.92 3.58 8.27
CA PHE A 665 -19.02 2.94 9.24
C PHE A 665 -17.69 2.50 8.59
N ILE A 666 -17.70 2.00 7.35
CA ILE A 666 -16.46 1.75 6.58
C ILE A 666 -15.68 3.05 6.38
N GLY A 667 -16.39 4.15 6.17
CA GLY A 667 -15.80 5.48 6.06
C GLY A 667 -15.17 6.03 7.35
N LEU A 668 -15.28 5.34 8.48
CA LEU A 668 -14.57 5.66 9.73
C LEU A 668 -13.20 4.97 9.81
N SER A 669 -12.81 4.19 8.80
CA SER A 669 -11.51 3.56 8.73
C SER A 669 -10.37 4.57 8.82
N SER A 670 -9.30 4.22 9.50
CA SER A 670 -8.06 5.00 9.56
C SER A 670 -7.33 5.02 8.21
N THR A 671 -7.58 4.03 7.34
CA THR A 671 -6.97 3.95 6.01
C THR A 671 -7.65 4.93 5.04
N PRO A 672 -6.94 5.96 4.53
CA PRO A 672 -7.56 7.01 3.70
C PRO A 672 -8.28 6.49 2.46
N ALA A 673 -7.77 5.44 1.87
CA ALA A 673 -8.39 4.80 0.70
C ALA A 673 -9.73 4.14 1.02
N ILE A 674 -9.82 3.39 2.14
CA ILE A 674 -11.04 2.74 2.61
C ILE A 674 -12.04 3.81 3.09
N GLN A 675 -11.55 4.83 3.80
CA GLN A 675 -12.34 5.98 4.23
C GLN A 675 -13.00 6.67 3.04
N THR A 676 -12.22 6.99 2.00
CA THR A 676 -12.74 7.65 0.79
C THR A 676 -13.79 6.78 0.10
N PHE A 677 -13.54 5.48 -0.04
CA PHE A 677 -14.51 4.54 -0.63
C PHE A 677 -15.80 4.49 0.18
N GLY A 678 -15.70 4.31 1.49
CA GLY A 678 -16.86 4.21 2.39
C GLY A 678 -17.73 5.47 2.41
N LEU A 679 -17.10 6.63 2.64
CA LEU A 679 -17.82 7.91 2.72
C LEU A 679 -18.43 8.31 1.38
N THR A 680 -17.70 8.19 0.27
CA THR A 680 -18.23 8.50 -1.06
C THR A 680 -19.43 7.61 -1.38
N THR A 681 -19.34 6.30 -1.07
CA THR A 681 -20.45 5.38 -1.31
C THR A 681 -21.64 5.69 -0.41
N ALA A 682 -21.43 5.98 0.87
CA ALA A 682 -22.50 6.35 1.80
C ALA A 682 -23.26 7.59 1.34
N LEU A 683 -22.52 8.66 0.96
CA LEU A 683 -23.10 9.89 0.45
C LEU A 683 -23.89 9.66 -0.85
N GLY A 684 -23.39 8.81 -1.73
CA GLY A 684 -24.03 8.50 -2.99
C GLY A 684 -25.33 7.72 -2.84
N VAL A 685 -25.33 6.68 -2.02
CA VAL A 685 -26.52 5.88 -1.74
C VAL A 685 -27.59 6.70 -1.02
N LEU A 686 -27.18 7.52 -0.04
CA LEU A 686 -28.07 8.45 0.66
C LEU A 686 -28.72 9.44 -0.32
N SER A 687 -27.92 10.07 -1.16
CA SER A 687 -28.39 11.02 -2.18
C SER A 687 -29.35 10.36 -3.16
N THR A 688 -29.00 9.16 -3.64
CA THR A 688 -29.86 8.37 -4.54
C THR A 688 -31.21 8.09 -3.90
N GLY A 689 -31.22 7.61 -2.65
CA GLY A 689 -32.46 7.33 -1.92
C GLY A 689 -33.36 8.56 -1.76
N ILE A 690 -32.77 9.71 -1.41
CA ILE A 690 -33.49 10.99 -1.30
C ILE A 690 -34.06 11.39 -2.67
N ILE A 691 -33.30 11.29 -3.74
CA ILE A 691 -33.75 11.64 -5.11
C ILE A 691 -34.90 10.76 -5.55
N ILE A 692 -34.85 9.43 -5.30
CA ILE A 692 -35.94 8.50 -5.63
C ILE A 692 -37.23 8.93 -4.91
N LEU A 693 -37.15 9.30 -3.64
CA LEU A 693 -38.30 9.76 -2.87
C LEU A 693 -38.88 11.07 -3.37
N LEU A 694 -38.05 11.97 -3.91
CA LEU A 694 -38.47 13.25 -4.48
C LEU A 694 -39.14 13.10 -5.85
N VAL A 695 -38.67 12.19 -6.70
CA VAL A 695 -39.12 11.98 -8.11
C VAL A 695 -40.32 11.03 -8.22
N ARG A 696 -40.91 10.61 -7.10
CA ARG A 696 -42.00 9.63 -7.08
C ARG A 696 -43.25 10.08 -7.86
N PRO A 697 -43.89 9.19 -8.65
CA PRO A 697 -45.15 9.48 -9.33
C PRO A 697 -46.30 9.61 -8.32
N ARG A 698 -47.29 10.41 -8.67
CA ARG A 698 -48.53 10.48 -7.91
C ARG A 698 -49.34 9.21 -8.11
N SER A 699 -49.68 8.48 -7.05
CA SER A 699 -50.67 7.43 -7.13
C SER A 699 -51.95 8.00 -7.80
N LYS A 700 -52.48 7.31 -8.82
CA LYS A 700 -53.84 7.57 -9.26
C LYS A 700 -54.71 7.23 -8.05
N ALA A 701 -55.23 8.26 -7.38
CA ALA A 701 -56.32 8.04 -6.45
C ALA A 701 -57.36 7.26 -7.22
N THR A 702 -57.65 6.07 -6.80
CA THR A 702 -58.83 5.29 -7.26
C THR A 702 -60.02 6.15 -6.92
N SER A 703 -60.52 6.90 -7.91
CA SER A 703 -61.83 7.48 -7.92
C SER A 703 -62.88 6.38 -8.01
#